data_7af5157fb600b89563b149f7172437ad
#
_entry.id   7af5157fb600b89563b149f7172437ad
#
_cell.length_a   1.000
_cell.length_b   1.000
_cell.length_c   1.000
_cell.angle_alpha   90.00
_cell.angle_beta   90.00
_cell.angle_gamma   90.00
#
_symmetry.space_group_name_H-M   'P 1'
#
loop_
_entity.id
_entity.type
_entity.pdbx_description
1 polymer ?
#
loop_
_entity_poly.entity_id
_entity_poly.type
_entity_poly.pdbx_seq_one_letter_code
_entity_poly.pdbx_strand_id
1 'polypeptide(L)'
;MADIVSRIPAPLSGRTSPGGGSYALTDIDYDVSIGALPFMLATSDERPMTIGLAPIRKDQFDNNREPGEQSLLGWWVRSQSTFIGGEGMLYQDPDQVGAANLQNRHAIQYGHSVGLNPWTNGRLTLLRSTTQRIADASGNNHLVLGWNDSTDRYWSAVGSALKSDTGSAVTAITWGGANTIRSLTSDGTNYYAADNVGIYKGAGNGAGALAWNTGSTNTVVRWVKGRLMAGIGPSVYELVGGAPPTLPAPKMTHLNASWAWTDFAEGQSAIYASGYAGSQSAIYKFVLDSSGTVPTLASGGIITTQLPLGEVVNCVTTYLGTFVGIGTSRGFRVGEIDSNGDISYGPLLITNASGVKAVGTYDRFFFVGGTNAIDGQSGLWRVDLGQIIQDAGATTPGFAYATDLQAHATGAVSAVTNFGNSDRMVLAVVGQGAYLESASTLEATGYFQTGRVRYSTLEPKLFKFLSVKTPTPFSGSLTASITEPGGSTTSILTIAEGGNATLSDVALAAPAAAVEWAQLRLDFARSGGDATKGSEVNGWQFKAMPGSVRQRLIALPLACFDFESGRSGQRFGYEGRAAEVLAAFTQIAQKGDTVTYKDLAADTAVLVVVDDYKFEQKAAPSQTGAVSGGYLWAQLRTIADVITS
;
A
#
# COMPACT_ATOMS: atom_id res chain seq x y z
N MET A 1 -15.91 -49.26 -17.01
CA MET A 1 -17.06 -48.46 -17.46
C MET A 1 -17.55 -48.88 -18.85
N ALA A 2 -16.71 -48.84 -19.89
CA ALA A 2 -17.11 -49.28 -21.23
C ALA A 2 -17.72 -50.70 -21.27
N ASP A 3 -17.22 -51.62 -20.45
CA ASP A 3 -17.71 -52.99 -20.34
C ASP A 3 -19.13 -53.14 -19.78
N ILE A 4 -19.54 -52.24 -18.86
CA ILE A 4 -20.89 -52.28 -18.25
C ILE A 4 -21.93 -51.86 -19.29
N VAL A 5 -21.66 -50.80 -20.00
CA VAL A 5 -22.55 -50.27 -21.04
C VAL A 5 -22.67 -51.27 -22.20
N SER A 6 -21.58 -51.96 -22.58
CA SER A 6 -21.58 -52.97 -23.64
C SER A 6 -22.30 -54.28 -23.27
N ARG A 7 -22.40 -54.58 -21.95
CA ARG A 7 -23.09 -55.77 -21.45
C ARG A 7 -24.60 -55.58 -21.26
N ILE A 8 -25.07 -54.32 -21.25
CA ILE A 8 -26.51 -54.11 -21.22
C ILE A 8 -27.09 -54.68 -22.50
N PRO A 9 -27.98 -55.71 -22.40
CA PRO A 9 -28.63 -56.19 -23.58
C PRO A 9 -29.29 -55.03 -24.28
N ALA A 10 -28.95 -54.85 -25.52
CA ALA A 10 -29.45 -53.70 -26.31
C ALA A 10 -30.78 -54.09 -26.98
N PRO A 11 -31.88 -54.15 -26.25
CA PRO A 11 -33.17 -54.43 -26.86
C PRO A 11 -33.52 -53.31 -27.86
N LEU A 12 -32.82 -52.23 -27.78
CA LEU A 12 -33.01 -51.05 -28.61
C LEU A 12 -31.88 -50.86 -29.62
N SER A 13 -30.77 -51.62 -29.48
CA SER A 13 -29.70 -51.60 -30.48
C SER A 13 -30.27 -52.11 -31.82
N GLY A 14 -30.32 -51.23 -32.78
CA GLY A 14 -30.94 -51.53 -34.10
C GLY A 14 -32.44 -51.34 -34.18
N ARG A 15 -33.14 -50.90 -33.12
CA ARG A 15 -34.53 -50.43 -33.26
C ARG A 15 -34.59 -49.20 -34.17
N THR A 16 -35.49 -49.25 -35.10
CA THR A 16 -35.84 -48.08 -35.91
C THR A 16 -37.08 -47.42 -35.33
N SER A 17 -37.08 -46.07 -35.25
CA SER A 17 -38.30 -45.32 -34.98
C SER A 17 -39.35 -45.61 -36.04
N PRO A 18 -40.63 -45.27 -35.78
CA PRO A 18 -41.67 -45.33 -36.81
C PRO A 18 -41.32 -44.50 -38.07
N GLY A 19 -40.39 -43.55 -37.95
CA GLY A 19 -39.86 -42.78 -39.07
C GLY A 19 -38.54 -43.29 -39.66
N GLY A 20 -38.05 -44.48 -39.28
CA GLY A 20 -36.84 -45.10 -39.83
C GLY A 20 -35.50 -44.67 -39.20
N GLY A 21 -35.47 -43.83 -38.17
CA GLY A 21 -34.26 -43.43 -37.42
C GLY A 21 -33.84 -44.49 -36.41
N SER A 22 -32.52 -44.64 -36.15
CA SER A 22 -32.04 -45.47 -35.06
C SER A 22 -31.92 -44.63 -33.80
N TYR A 23 -32.34 -45.17 -32.67
CA TYR A 23 -32.26 -44.52 -31.37
C TYR A 23 -31.09 -45.06 -30.57
N ALA A 24 -30.42 -44.14 -29.83
CA ALA A 24 -29.47 -44.58 -28.81
C ALA A 24 -30.22 -45.28 -27.65
N LEU A 25 -29.62 -46.34 -27.07
CA LEU A 25 -30.19 -47.06 -25.96
C LEU A 25 -30.57 -46.15 -24.79
N THR A 26 -29.70 -45.21 -24.46
CA THR A 26 -29.83 -44.25 -23.34
C THR A 26 -30.94 -43.24 -23.53
N ASP A 27 -31.27 -42.88 -24.75
CA ASP A 27 -32.26 -41.85 -25.05
C ASP A 27 -33.72 -42.33 -24.93
N ILE A 28 -33.92 -43.65 -24.95
CA ILE A 28 -35.28 -44.23 -24.94
C ILE A 28 -35.63 -44.89 -23.60
N ASP A 29 -34.67 -45.57 -22.99
CA ASP A 29 -34.96 -46.41 -21.82
C ASP A 29 -34.52 -45.81 -20.50
N TYR A 30 -33.57 -44.88 -20.51
CA TYR A 30 -33.06 -44.28 -19.28
C TYR A 30 -33.47 -42.81 -19.17
N ASP A 31 -33.55 -42.31 -17.93
CA ASP A 31 -33.92 -40.94 -17.64
C ASP A 31 -32.68 -40.02 -17.58
N VAL A 32 -31.59 -40.54 -17.00
CA VAL A 32 -30.37 -39.75 -16.80
C VAL A 32 -29.13 -40.60 -17.04
N SER A 33 -28.01 -39.95 -17.36
CA SER A 33 -26.70 -40.60 -17.34
C SER A 33 -25.72 -39.81 -16.46
N ILE A 34 -24.85 -40.56 -15.75
CA ILE A 34 -23.76 -40.02 -14.94
C ILE A 34 -22.45 -40.60 -15.46
N GLY A 35 -21.69 -39.79 -16.18
CA GLY A 35 -20.61 -40.33 -17.03
C GLY A 35 -21.15 -41.28 -18.09
N ALA A 36 -20.61 -42.50 -18.13
CA ALA A 36 -21.08 -43.56 -19.04
C ALA A 36 -22.15 -44.48 -18.42
N LEU A 37 -22.62 -44.17 -17.22
CA LEU A 37 -23.60 -45.00 -16.50
C LEU A 37 -25.01 -44.45 -16.68
N PRO A 38 -25.91 -45.16 -17.38
CA PRO A 38 -27.30 -44.76 -17.53
C PRO A 38 -28.13 -45.28 -16.35
N PHE A 39 -29.07 -44.44 -15.89
CA PHE A 39 -29.98 -44.74 -14.77
C PHE A 39 -31.41 -44.36 -15.07
N MET A 40 -32.34 -45.08 -14.46
CA MET A 40 -33.73 -44.67 -14.32
C MET A 40 -33.91 -43.89 -13.02
N LEU A 41 -34.74 -42.86 -13.04
CA LEU A 41 -35.13 -42.11 -11.86
C LEU A 41 -36.21 -42.92 -11.09
N ALA A 42 -35.95 -43.19 -9.82
CA ALA A 42 -36.90 -43.86 -8.93
C ALA A 42 -37.63 -42.81 -8.07
N THR A 43 -38.21 -41.82 -8.69
CA THR A 43 -38.90 -40.71 -8.00
C THR A 43 -40.23 -41.18 -7.38
N SER A 44 -40.48 -40.77 -6.14
CA SER A 44 -41.74 -40.92 -5.42
C SER A 44 -41.92 -39.76 -4.44
N ASP A 45 -43.09 -39.68 -3.79
CA ASP A 45 -43.33 -38.69 -2.74
C ASP A 45 -42.30 -38.76 -1.60
N GLU A 46 -41.81 -39.94 -1.29
CA GLU A 46 -40.76 -40.21 -0.30
C GLU A 46 -39.34 -39.99 -0.85
N ARG A 47 -39.18 -39.95 -2.16
CA ARG A 47 -37.90 -39.88 -2.87
C ARG A 47 -37.97 -38.87 -4.02
N PRO A 48 -38.14 -37.58 -3.73
CA PRO A 48 -38.18 -36.59 -4.79
C PRO A 48 -36.77 -36.37 -5.38
N MET A 49 -36.70 -36.11 -6.68
CA MET A 49 -35.53 -35.48 -7.27
C MET A 49 -35.52 -34.04 -6.83
N THR A 50 -34.38 -33.54 -6.33
CA THR A 50 -34.26 -32.15 -5.93
C THR A 50 -33.09 -31.46 -6.64
N ILE A 51 -33.33 -30.27 -7.13
CA ILE A 51 -32.30 -29.39 -7.69
C ILE A 51 -32.30 -28.12 -6.86
N GLY A 52 -31.17 -27.83 -6.24
CA GLY A 52 -30.99 -26.66 -5.41
C GLY A 52 -29.65 -25.96 -5.70
N LEU A 53 -29.44 -24.82 -5.06
CA LEU A 53 -28.15 -24.15 -5.09
C LEU A 53 -27.34 -24.58 -3.86
N ALA A 54 -26.05 -24.84 -4.08
CA ALA A 54 -25.12 -25.08 -2.97
C ALA A 54 -25.14 -23.89 -2.01
N PRO A 55 -25.20 -24.13 -0.69
CA PRO A 55 -25.12 -23.05 0.28
C PRO A 55 -23.77 -22.34 0.14
N ILE A 56 -23.77 -21.01 0.30
CA ILE A 56 -22.52 -20.27 0.39
C ILE A 56 -21.83 -20.75 1.68
N ARG A 57 -20.67 -21.39 1.54
CA ARG A 57 -19.86 -21.76 2.70
C ARG A 57 -19.26 -20.47 3.29
N LYS A 58 -19.65 -20.17 4.50
CA LYS A 58 -19.16 -19.01 5.27
C LYS A 58 -17.89 -19.33 6.05
N ASP A 59 -17.57 -20.60 6.17
CA ASP A 59 -16.66 -21.14 7.18
C ASP A 59 -15.19 -21.14 6.76
N GLN A 60 -14.88 -20.77 5.53
CA GLN A 60 -13.49 -20.78 5.03
C GLN A 60 -12.57 -19.75 5.70
N PHE A 61 -13.13 -18.82 6.47
CA PHE A 61 -12.40 -17.71 7.10
C PHE A 61 -12.43 -17.73 8.64
N ASP A 62 -13.00 -18.78 9.26
CA ASP A 62 -13.25 -18.80 10.70
C ASP A 62 -12.01 -19.07 11.57
N ASN A 63 -10.94 -19.61 11.04
CA ASN A 63 -9.81 -20.09 11.84
C ASN A 63 -8.64 -19.12 12.05
N ASN A 64 -8.60 -17.99 11.34
CA ASN A 64 -7.53 -16.99 11.44
C ASN A 64 -8.07 -15.56 11.41
N ARG A 65 -9.10 -15.27 12.21
CA ARG A 65 -9.73 -13.94 12.23
C ARG A 65 -8.89 -12.94 12.98
N GLU A 66 -8.39 -11.98 12.24
CA GLU A 66 -7.87 -10.75 12.81
C GLU A 66 -9.02 -9.80 13.25
N PRO A 67 -8.82 -8.96 14.27
CA PRO A 67 -9.78 -7.92 14.62
C PRO A 67 -10.11 -7.06 13.39
N GLY A 68 -11.38 -6.99 13.00
CA GLY A 68 -11.83 -6.28 11.80
C GLY A 68 -12.29 -7.17 10.63
N GLU A 69 -12.05 -8.47 10.70
CA GLU A 69 -12.49 -9.46 9.70
C GLU A 69 -13.71 -10.29 10.15
N GLN A 70 -14.50 -9.79 11.04
CA GLN A 70 -15.64 -10.55 11.55
C GLN A 70 -16.72 -10.70 10.48
N SER A 71 -17.15 -11.95 10.28
CA SER A 71 -18.36 -12.25 9.53
C SER A 71 -19.58 -11.83 10.35
N LEU A 72 -20.10 -10.64 10.09
CA LEU A 72 -21.36 -10.19 10.66
C LEU A 72 -22.52 -10.68 9.78
N LEU A 73 -23.32 -11.59 10.29
CA LEU A 73 -24.52 -12.09 9.60
C LEU A 73 -24.27 -12.64 8.18
N GLY A 74 -23.10 -13.25 7.96
CA GLY A 74 -22.78 -13.88 6.68
C GLY A 74 -22.11 -12.99 5.66
N TRP A 75 -21.68 -11.81 6.05
CA TRP A 75 -20.88 -10.92 5.21
C TRP A 75 -19.39 -11.07 5.49
N TRP A 76 -18.58 -10.98 4.47
CA TRP A 76 -17.17 -10.68 4.63
C TRP A 76 -17.03 -9.20 4.95
N VAL A 77 -16.29 -8.89 6.00
CA VAL A 77 -16.15 -7.52 6.48
C VAL A 77 -14.68 -7.12 6.49
N ARG A 78 -14.39 -5.96 5.92
CA ARG A 78 -13.11 -5.29 6.06
C ARG A 78 -13.35 -3.90 6.63
N SER A 79 -12.65 -3.56 7.70
CA SER A 79 -12.75 -2.24 8.32
C SER A 79 -11.38 -1.70 8.70
N GLN A 80 -11.29 -0.37 8.79
CA GLN A 80 -10.13 0.33 9.30
C GLN A 80 -10.61 1.54 10.10
N SER A 81 -10.07 1.74 11.30
CA SER A 81 -10.40 2.86 12.19
C SER A 81 -9.17 3.63 12.65
N THR A 82 -7.97 3.27 12.21
CA THR A 82 -6.74 4.00 12.44
C THR A 82 -5.88 4.00 11.18
N PHE A 83 -5.11 5.06 10.97
CA PHE A 83 -4.39 5.32 9.72
C PHE A 83 -2.91 5.59 9.95
N ILE A 84 -2.45 5.46 11.21
CA ILE A 84 -1.08 5.81 11.65
C ILE A 84 0.02 4.96 11.02
N GLY A 85 -0.32 3.83 10.38
CA GLY A 85 0.63 3.02 9.63
C GLY A 85 1.05 3.63 8.29
N GLY A 86 0.37 4.71 7.85
CA GLY A 86 0.72 5.42 6.63
C GLY A 86 0.39 4.68 5.34
N GLU A 87 1.07 5.07 4.28
CA GLU A 87 0.86 4.61 2.90
C GLU A 87 1.64 3.33 2.56
N GLY A 88 1.38 2.79 1.36
CA GLY A 88 2.16 1.72 0.75
C GLY A 88 1.48 0.36 0.72
N MET A 89 0.21 0.25 1.15
CA MET A 89 -0.53 -1.00 1.10
C MET A 89 -1.17 -1.21 -0.27
N LEU A 90 -0.69 -2.21 -1.03
CA LEU A 90 -1.28 -2.56 -2.32
C LEU A 90 -2.60 -3.34 -2.16
N TYR A 91 -2.62 -4.31 -1.25
CA TYR A 91 -3.79 -5.11 -0.93
C TYR A 91 -4.17 -4.93 0.54
N GLN A 92 -5.42 -4.55 0.79
CA GLN A 92 -5.96 -4.35 2.14
C GLN A 92 -6.41 -5.68 2.76
N ASP A 93 -5.53 -6.67 2.74
CA ASP A 93 -5.77 -8.00 3.26
C ASP A 93 -4.88 -8.26 4.48
N PRO A 94 -5.27 -9.19 5.39
CA PRO A 94 -4.41 -9.63 6.46
C PRO A 94 -3.11 -10.20 5.91
N ASP A 95 -2.00 -9.88 6.55
CA ASP A 95 -0.75 -10.55 6.24
C ASP A 95 -0.86 -12.02 6.64
N GLN A 96 -0.72 -12.92 5.68
CA GLN A 96 -0.83 -14.37 5.89
C GLN A 96 0.33 -14.96 6.69
N VAL A 97 1.36 -14.17 6.95
CA VAL A 97 2.53 -14.61 7.71
C VAL A 97 2.33 -14.23 9.17
N GLY A 98 1.75 -15.15 9.92
CA GLY A 98 1.57 -15.04 11.36
C GLY A 98 2.88 -15.13 12.11
N ALA A 99 3.70 -14.09 12.12
CA ALA A 99 4.67 -13.90 13.17
C ALA A 99 3.98 -13.18 14.33
N ALA A 100 4.10 -13.70 15.53
CA ALA A 100 3.42 -13.22 16.74
C ALA A 100 3.72 -11.74 17.11
N ASN A 101 4.62 -11.09 16.38
CA ASN A 101 5.08 -9.72 16.61
C ASN A 101 4.86 -8.78 15.41
N LEU A 102 4.23 -9.22 14.32
CA LEU A 102 3.89 -8.34 13.22
C LEU A 102 2.62 -7.58 13.57
N GLN A 103 2.70 -6.26 13.53
CA GLN A 103 1.50 -5.43 13.62
C GLN A 103 0.61 -5.76 12.41
N ASN A 104 -0.69 -5.77 12.64
CA ASN A 104 -1.70 -5.94 11.58
C ASN A 104 -1.64 -4.76 10.62
N ARG A 105 -0.74 -4.80 9.64
CA ARG A 105 -0.52 -3.72 8.68
C ARG A 105 -1.80 -3.28 8.00
N HIS A 106 -2.64 -4.23 7.60
CA HIS A 106 -3.93 -3.95 6.97
C HIS A 106 -4.91 -3.18 7.85
N ALA A 107 -4.72 -3.21 9.18
CA ALA A 107 -5.57 -2.48 10.12
C ALA A 107 -5.12 -1.03 10.33
N ILE A 108 -3.87 -0.69 10.02
CA ILE A 108 -3.27 0.62 10.27
C ILE A 108 -2.72 1.31 9.02
N GLN A 109 -2.28 0.54 7.99
CA GLN A 109 -1.81 1.07 6.72
C GLN A 109 -2.93 1.15 5.67
N TYR A 110 -2.69 1.96 4.65
CA TYR A 110 -3.60 2.14 3.52
C TYR A 110 -2.82 2.30 2.21
N GLY A 111 -3.53 2.43 1.08
CA GLY A 111 -2.91 2.54 -0.22
C GLY A 111 -2.14 3.84 -0.41
N HIS A 112 -2.85 4.95 -0.39
CA HIS A 112 -2.29 6.28 -0.65
C HIS A 112 -3.20 7.38 -0.11
N SER A 113 -2.61 8.55 0.20
CA SER A 113 -3.36 9.77 0.52
C SER A 113 -2.68 11.00 -0.05
N VAL A 114 -3.41 12.09 -0.19
CA VAL A 114 -2.89 13.40 -0.59
C VAL A 114 -3.65 14.47 0.18
N GLY A 115 -2.93 15.40 0.78
CA GLY A 115 -3.52 16.51 1.53
C GLY A 115 -4.18 16.11 2.85
N LEU A 116 -3.86 14.93 3.38
CA LEU A 116 -4.46 14.40 4.61
C LEU A 116 -3.43 14.11 5.70
N ASN A 117 -3.87 14.27 6.95
CA ASN A 117 -3.10 13.99 8.15
C ASN A 117 -3.58 12.68 8.81
N PRO A 118 -2.84 11.57 8.68
CA PRO A 118 -3.19 10.28 9.29
C PRO A 118 -2.61 10.08 10.70
N TRP A 119 -1.79 11.00 11.21
CA TRP A 119 -0.91 10.79 12.36
C TRP A 119 -1.61 10.88 13.73
N THR A 120 -2.89 11.23 13.74
CA THR A 120 -3.73 11.15 14.95
C THR A 120 -4.51 9.85 14.95
N ASN A 121 -4.31 9.03 15.97
CA ASN A 121 -5.00 7.74 16.07
C ASN A 121 -6.52 7.89 16.01
N GLY A 122 -7.17 7.09 15.17
CA GLY A 122 -8.62 7.08 14.98
C GLY A 122 -9.17 8.29 14.20
N ARG A 123 -8.31 9.08 13.56
CA ARG A 123 -8.74 10.28 12.81
C ARG A 123 -7.94 10.43 11.53
N LEU A 124 -8.64 10.77 10.47
CA LEU A 124 -8.06 11.19 9.19
C LEU A 124 -8.66 12.57 8.85
N THR A 125 -7.82 13.59 8.76
CA THR A 125 -8.23 14.98 8.58
C THR A 125 -7.45 15.64 7.45
N LEU A 126 -7.93 16.78 6.95
CA LEU A 126 -7.15 17.59 6.01
C LEU A 126 -5.89 18.15 6.69
N LEU A 127 -4.80 18.24 5.94
CA LEU A 127 -3.57 18.94 6.32
C LEU A 127 -3.79 20.46 6.30
N ARG A 128 -2.90 21.19 6.93
CA ARG A 128 -2.80 22.65 6.74
C ARG A 128 -2.27 22.96 5.33
N SER A 129 -2.82 23.98 4.70
CA SER A 129 -2.41 24.41 3.36
C SER A 129 -1.07 25.13 3.40
N THR A 130 -0.44 25.25 2.25
CA THR A 130 0.77 26.05 2.09
C THR A 130 0.49 27.35 1.32
N THR A 131 1.31 28.36 1.56
CA THR A 131 1.26 29.62 0.84
C THR A 131 2.64 29.98 0.32
N GLN A 132 2.75 30.28 -0.97
CA GLN A 132 3.98 30.81 -1.55
C GLN A 132 4.27 32.20 -0.97
N ARG A 133 5.38 32.36 -0.25
CA ARG A 133 5.79 33.57 0.40
C ARG A 133 6.85 34.33 -0.39
N ILE A 134 7.76 33.62 -0.99
CA ILE A 134 8.85 34.18 -1.78
C ILE A 134 8.83 33.45 -3.13
N ALA A 135 8.46 34.15 -4.18
CA ALA A 135 8.48 33.63 -5.53
C ALA A 135 9.91 33.60 -6.08
N ASP A 136 10.23 32.56 -6.85
CA ASP A 136 11.49 32.42 -7.57
C ASP A 136 11.26 31.71 -8.91
N ALA A 137 11.55 32.37 -10.00
CA ALA A 137 11.48 31.80 -11.35
C ALA A 137 12.88 31.54 -11.95
N SER A 138 13.95 31.67 -11.16
CA SER A 138 15.34 31.60 -11.69
C SER A 138 15.80 30.18 -12.04
N GLY A 139 15.11 29.16 -11.55
CA GLY A 139 15.53 27.76 -11.70
C GLY A 139 16.76 27.37 -10.86
N ASN A 140 17.26 28.28 -10.02
CA ASN A 140 18.34 27.97 -9.07
C ASN A 140 17.82 27.15 -7.88
N ASN A 141 18.73 26.46 -7.18
CA ASN A 141 18.41 25.89 -5.89
C ASN A 141 18.02 26.99 -4.92
N HIS A 142 16.89 26.83 -4.28
CA HIS A 142 16.37 27.74 -3.29
C HIS A 142 16.63 27.12 -1.91
N LEU A 143 17.27 27.87 -1.01
CA LEU A 143 17.63 27.40 0.32
C LEU A 143 16.71 28.08 1.35
N VAL A 144 16.30 27.35 2.36
CA VAL A 144 15.55 27.90 3.51
C VAL A 144 16.15 27.39 4.81
N LEU A 145 16.13 28.24 5.84
CA LEU A 145 16.65 27.94 7.17
C LEU A 145 15.83 28.67 8.23
N GLY A 146 15.21 27.92 9.15
CA GLY A 146 14.43 28.47 10.24
C GLY A 146 15.30 29.08 11.33
N TRP A 147 14.81 30.15 11.93
CA TRP A 147 15.42 30.78 13.10
C TRP A 147 14.41 31.60 13.90
N ASN A 148 14.78 31.94 15.12
CA ASN A 148 13.95 32.74 16.03
C ASN A 148 14.80 33.82 16.74
N ASP A 149 14.32 35.07 16.70
CA ASP A 149 14.89 36.21 17.40
C ASP A 149 13.88 36.85 18.37
N SER A 150 13.07 36.08 19.02
CA SER A 150 11.81 36.41 19.70
C SER A 150 10.58 36.39 18.79
N THR A 151 10.76 36.24 17.50
CA THR A 151 9.71 36.08 16.49
C THR A 151 10.12 34.95 15.55
N ASP A 152 9.20 34.04 15.28
CA ASP A 152 9.44 32.96 14.33
C ASP A 152 9.67 33.49 12.93
N ARG A 153 10.72 32.99 12.27
CA ARG A 153 11.18 33.43 10.95
C ARG A 153 11.84 32.27 10.21
N TYR A 154 12.10 32.49 8.93
CA TYR A 154 13.09 31.76 8.19
C TYR A 154 13.91 32.69 7.29
N TRP A 155 15.17 32.31 7.07
CA TRP A 155 15.97 32.88 5.99
C TRP A 155 15.71 32.11 4.70
N SER A 156 15.71 32.84 3.60
CA SER A 156 15.51 32.29 2.27
C SER A 156 16.59 32.83 1.35
N ALA A 157 17.36 31.93 0.73
CA ALA A 157 18.40 32.30 -0.22
C ALA A 157 18.08 31.75 -1.61
N VAL A 158 18.06 32.65 -2.59
CA VAL A 158 17.84 32.32 -4.00
C VAL A 158 18.78 33.15 -4.89
N GLY A 159 19.57 32.47 -5.70
CA GLY A 159 20.64 33.18 -6.42
C GLY A 159 21.54 33.94 -5.45
N SER A 160 21.77 35.23 -5.71
CA SER A 160 22.53 36.11 -4.84
C SER A 160 21.66 36.85 -3.81
N ALA A 161 20.36 36.61 -3.75
CA ALA A 161 19.46 37.30 -2.82
C ALA A 161 19.29 36.48 -1.53
N LEU A 162 19.48 37.13 -0.38
CA LEU A 162 19.12 36.61 0.94
C LEU A 162 17.96 37.41 1.49
N LYS A 163 16.94 36.77 2.00
CA LYS A 163 15.73 37.36 2.57
C LYS A 163 15.39 36.70 3.90
N SER A 164 14.69 37.41 4.75
CA SER A 164 14.06 36.90 5.97
C SER A 164 12.55 37.09 5.86
N ASP A 165 11.76 36.09 6.26
CA ASP A 165 10.29 36.15 6.28
C ASP A 165 9.77 35.81 7.68
N THR A 166 8.89 36.66 8.21
CA THR A 166 8.17 36.46 9.48
C THR A 166 6.81 35.79 9.31
N GLY A 167 6.48 35.34 8.09
CA GLY A 167 5.14 34.86 7.74
C GLY A 167 4.16 36.01 7.43
N SER A 168 4.47 37.24 7.83
CA SER A 168 3.69 38.45 7.50
C SER A 168 4.47 39.45 6.63
N ALA A 169 5.79 39.55 6.80
CA ALA A 169 6.65 40.49 6.10
C ALA A 169 7.95 39.83 5.63
N VAL A 170 8.34 40.14 4.39
CA VAL A 170 9.61 39.70 3.79
C VAL A 170 10.58 40.86 3.78
N THR A 171 11.77 40.64 4.34
CA THR A 171 12.84 41.66 4.43
C THR A 171 14.07 41.20 3.66
N ALA A 172 14.62 42.02 2.78
CA ALA A 172 15.89 41.73 2.11
C ALA A 172 17.08 41.94 3.07
N ILE A 173 18.07 41.05 2.97
CA ILE A 173 19.29 41.11 3.78
C ILE A 173 20.49 41.38 2.87
N THR A 174 21.31 42.36 3.23
CA THR A 174 22.58 42.62 2.57
C THR A 174 23.66 41.72 3.14
N TRP A 175 23.82 40.52 2.58
CA TRP A 175 24.69 39.50 3.15
C TRP A 175 26.20 39.62 2.80
N GLY A 176 26.56 40.63 2.02
CA GLY A 176 27.94 41.00 1.72
C GLY A 176 28.57 40.30 0.51
N GLY A 177 28.00 39.22 -0.02
CA GLY A 177 28.42 38.58 -1.25
C GLY A 177 27.61 39.02 -2.46
N ALA A 178 28.10 38.70 -3.66
CA ALA A 178 27.45 39.06 -4.93
C ALA A 178 27.07 37.84 -5.80
N ASN A 179 27.54 36.66 -5.43
CA ASN A 179 27.33 35.45 -6.22
C ASN A 179 26.18 34.59 -5.65
N THR A 180 25.86 33.53 -6.36
CA THR A 180 24.81 32.57 -5.93
C THR A 180 25.18 31.92 -4.60
N ILE A 181 24.29 32.06 -3.60
CA ILE A 181 24.41 31.37 -2.30
C ILE A 181 24.18 29.90 -2.52
N ARG A 182 25.15 29.06 -2.12
CA ARG A 182 25.15 27.62 -2.32
C ARG A 182 24.86 26.82 -1.05
N SER A 183 25.16 27.40 0.09
CA SER A 183 24.90 26.81 1.41
C SER A 183 24.57 27.88 2.42
N LEU A 184 23.67 27.59 3.35
CA LEU A 184 23.18 28.49 4.38
C LEU A 184 23.04 27.71 5.69
N THR A 185 23.58 28.24 6.78
CA THR A 185 23.45 27.69 8.13
C THR A 185 23.44 28.79 9.19
N SER A 186 23.13 28.44 10.44
CA SER A 186 23.06 29.42 11.55
C SER A 186 23.56 28.80 12.85
N ASP A 187 24.15 29.62 13.69
CA ASP A 187 24.48 29.32 15.10
C ASP A 187 23.36 29.71 16.08
N GLY A 188 22.18 30.10 15.56
CA GLY A 188 21.05 30.60 16.33
C GLY A 188 21.06 32.13 16.48
N THR A 189 22.20 32.80 16.29
CA THR A 189 22.38 34.28 16.36
C THR A 189 22.81 34.84 15.02
N ASN A 190 23.76 34.20 14.38
CA ASN A 190 24.33 34.60 13.12
C ASN A 190 23.92 33.63 11.99
N TYR A 191 23.73 34.16 10.80
CA TYR A 191 23.72 33.34 9.59
C TYR A 191 25.11 33.21 9.00
N TYR A 192 25.37 32.10 8.33
CA TYR A 192 26.56 31.86 7.53
C TYR A 192 26.10 31.44 6.12
N ALA A 193 26.41 32.31 5.14
CA ALA A 193 26.08 32.08 3.73
C ALA A 193 27.35 31.85 2.94
N ALA A 194 27.42 30.77 2.17
CA ALA A 194 28.56 30.41 1.35
C ALA A 194 28.26 30.56 -0.13
N ASP A 195 29.18 31.17 -0.87
CA ASP A 195 29.20 31.24 -2.32
C ASP A 195 30.50 30.61 -2.90
N ASN A 196 30.82 30.90 -4.16
CA ASN A 196 32.04 30.42 -4.80
C ASN A 196 33.30 31.24 -4.46
N VAL A 197 33.18 32.34 -3.71
CA VAL A 197 34.29 33.18 -3.27
C VAL A 197 34.62 32.90 -1.81
N GLY A 198 33.60 32.83 -0.97
CA GLY A 198 33.83 32.69 0.45
C GLY A 198 32.61 32.38 1.27
N ILE A 199 32.81 32.42 2.58
CA ILE A 199 31.76 32.27 3.60
C ILE A 199 31.59 33.64 4.27
N TYR A 200 30.36 34.11 4.28
CA TYR A 200 29.96 35.40 4.84
C TYR A 200 29.17 35.18 6.12
N LYS A 201 29.40 36.05 7.11
CA LYS A 201 28.74 36.02 8.42
C LYS A 201 27.98 37.32 8.65
N GLY A 202 26.74 37.23 9.09
CA GLY A 202 25.95 38.39 9.54
C GLY A 202 25.07 38.00 10.73
N ALA A 203 24.73 39.00 11.57
CA ALA A 203 23.90 38.80 12.75
C ALA A 203 22.42 39.09 12.44
N GLY A 204 21.54 38.14 12.70
CA GLY A 204 20.09 38.27 12.49
C GLY A 204 19.76 38.74 11.08
N ASN A 205 19.04 39.87 10.95
CA ASN A 205 18.77 40.56 9.67
C ASN A 205 19.83 41.59 9.29
N GLY A 206 20.94 41.66 10.02
CA GLY A 206 22.02 42.65 9.78
C GLY A 206 22.84 42.33 8.54
N ALA A 207 23.68 43.32 8.17
CA ALA A 207 24.60 43.16 7.06
C ALA A 207 25.65 42.08 7.37
N GLY A 208 25.95 41.25 6.36
CA GLY A 208 27.02 40.29 6.45
C GLY A 208 28.34 40.83 5.92
N ALA A 209 29.43 40.19 6.35
CA ALA A 209 30.78 40.44 5.85
C ALA A 209 31.51 39.12 5.56
N LEU A 210 32.49 39.17 4.65
CA LEU A 210 33.34 38.03 4.33
C LEU A 210 34.09 37.57 5.59
N ALA A 211 33.89 36.33 5.98
CA ALA A 211 34.55 35.71 7.11
C ALA A 211 35.74 34.80 6.69
N TRP A 212 35.58 34.03 5.62
CA TRP A 212 36.63 33.15 5.10
C TRP A 212 36.62 33.10 3.58
N ASN A 213 37.78 33.16 2.95
CA ASN A 213 37.94 32.93 1.52
C ASN A 213 38.01 31.44 1.24
N THR A 214 37.12 30.92 0.40
CA THR A 214 37.11 29.49 0.02
C THR A 214 37.67 29.24 -1.38
N GLY A 215 37.44 30.18 -2.30
CA GLY A 215 37.87 30.04 -3.70
C GLY A 215 37.34 28.81 -4.41
N SER A 216 36.25 28.24 -3.95
CA SER A 216 35.71 26.96 -4.44
C SER A 216 34.25 27.06 -4.77
N THR A 217 33.86 26.46 -5.90
CA THR A 217 32.47 26.31 -6.31
C THR A 217 31.73 25.22 -5.52
N ASN A 218 32.45 24.32 -4.87
CA ASN A 218 31.90 23.23 -4.05
C ASN A 218 32.13 23.54 -2.57
N THR A 219 31.32 24.45 -2.04
CA THR A 219 31.36 24.82 -0.62
C THR A 219 30.04 24.52 0.04
N VAL A 220 30.07 23.68 1.07
CA VAL A 220 28.94 23.38 1.95
C VAL A 220 29.29 23.75 3.38
N VAL A 221 28.38 24.40 4.10
CA VAL A 221 28.57 24.80 5.50
C VAL A 221 27.40 24.34 6.35
N ARG A 222 27.71 23.85 7.57
CA ARG A 222 26.69 23.46 8.55
C ARG A 222 27.17 23.81 9.96
N TRP A 223 26.25 24.31 10.75
CA TRP A 223 26.46 24.45 12.18
C TRP A 223 26.03 23.15 12.87
N VAL A 224 26.98 22.44 13.45
CA VAL A 224 26.76 21.13 14.10
C VAL A 224 27.57 21.05 15.40
N LYS A 225 26.96 20.56 16.48
CA LYS A 225 27.58 20.41 17.80
C LYS A 225 28.32 21.68 18.29
N GLY A 226 27.69 22.84 18.12
CA GLY A 226 28.24 24.11 18.57
C GLY A 226 29.42 24.66 17.76
N ARG A 227 29.63 24.18 16.53
CA ARG A 227 30.75 24.58 15.66
C ARG A 227 30.36 24.65 14.20
N LEU A 228 31.05 25.51 13.46
CA LEU A 228 30.88 25.66 12.02
C LEU A 228 31.79 24.67 11.29
N MET A 229 31.22 23.68 10.61
CA MET A 229 31.92 22.76 9.73
C MET A 229 31.76 23.23 8.29
N ALA A 230 32.81 23.07 7.49
CA ALA A 230 32.77 23.38 6.07
C ALA A 230 33.44 22.28 5.25
N GLY A 231 32.75 21.85 4.17
CA GLY A 231 33.30 21.05 3.09
C GLY A 231 33.68 21.96 1.94
N ILE A 232 34.95 22.03 1.60
CA ILE A 232 35.47 22.91 0.54
C ILE A 232 36.31 22.04 -0.41
N GLY A 233 35.78 21.79 -1.62
CA GLY A 233 36.37 20.78 -2.50
C GLY A 233 36.46 19.43 -1.80
N PRO A 234 37.61 18.74 -1.83
CA PRO A 234 37.79 17.46 -1.17
C PRO A 234 38.10 17.56 0.35
N SER A 235 38.20 18.77 0.92
CA SER A 235 38.65 18.97 2.28
C SER A 235 37.53 19.36 3.24
N VAL A 236 37.61 18.91 4.49
CA VAL A 236 36.72 19.26 5.61
C VAL A 236 37.49 20.18 6.57
N TYR A 237 36.83 21.26 6.94
CA TYR A 237 37.36 22.27 7.87
C TYR A 237 36.44 22.45 9.07
N GLU A 238 37.02 22.69 10.22
CA GLU A 238 36.33 23.29 11.36
C GLU A 238 36.72 24.79 11.40
N LEU A 239 35.75 25.63 11.19
CA LEU A 239 35.94 27.07 11.11
C LEU A 239 35.79 27.69 12.50
N VAL A 240 36.87 27.66 13.26
CA VAL A 240 36.94 28.28 14.61
C VAL A 240 37.94 29.40 14.55
N GLY A 241 37.50 30.60 14.95
CA GLY A 241 38.31 31.73 15.42
C GLY A 241 39.60 32.00 14.64
N GLY A 242 39.60 32.02 13.34
CA GLY A 242 40.76 32.46 12.55
C GLY A 242 40.77 33.99 12.38
N ALA A 243 41.92 34.53 12.05
CA ALA A 243 41.97 35.92 11.53
C ALA A 243 41.40 35.90 10.11
N PRO A 244 40.16 36.40 9.89
CA PRO A 244 39.60 36.49 8.54
C PRO A 244 40.57 37.20 7.59
N PRO A 245 40.69 36.76 6.34
CA PRO A 245 39.85 35.77 5.64
C PRO A 245 40.53 34.43 5.37
N THR A 246 41.56 34.03 6.11
CA THR A 246 42.34 32.80 5.85
C THR A 246 41.68 31.57 6.47
N LEU A 247 41.56 30.47 5.68
CA LEU A 247 41.09 29.18 6.18
C LEU A 247 42.08 28.57 7.18
N PRO A 248 41.62 27.92 8.26
CA PRO A 248 42.47 27.08 9.10
C PRO A 248 43.00 25.87 8.35
N ALA A 249 43.85 25.08 8.99
CA ALA A 249 44.25 23.78 8.42
C ALA A 249 43.03 22.84 8.33
N PRO A 250 42.93 22.03 7.25
CA PRO A 250 41.83 21.09 7.10
C PRO A 250 41.90 19.98 8.17
N LYS A 251 40.77 19.54 8.66
CA LYS A 251 40.66 18.40 9.56
C LYS A 251 40.83 17.06 8.82
N MET A 252 40.47 17.03 7.53
CA MET A 252 40.68 15.91 6.64
C MET A 252 40.69 16.40 5.19
N THR A 253 41.52 15.77 4.35
CA THR A 253 41.43 15.91 2.89
C THR A 253 41.24 14.54 2.28
N HIS A 254 40.19 14.38 1.47
CA HIS A 254 39.86 13.13 0.81
C HIS A 254 40.91 12.79 -0.25
N LEU A 255 41.25 11.50 -0.37
CA LEU A 255 42.26 11.02 -1.33
C LEU A 255 41.86 11.27 -2.80
N ASN A 256 40.57 11.20 -3.09
CA ASN A 256 40.05 11.53 -4.42
C ASN A 256 39.81 13.03 -4.52
N ALA A 257 40.57 13.71 -5.36
CA ALA A 257 40.48 15.15 -5.58
C ALA A 257 39.14 15.61 -6.19
N SER A 258 38.39 14.70 -6.81
CA SER A 258 37.04 14.95 -7.35
C SER A 258 35.93 14.75 -6.32
N TRP A 259 36.28 14.45 -5.05
CA TRP A 259 35.29 14.27 -3.99
C TRP A 259 34.58 15.58 -3.69
N ALA A 260 33.25 15.52 -3.62
CA ALA A 260 32.40 16.65 -3.24
C ALA A 260 31.62 16.32 -1.97
N TRP A 261 31.79 17.13 -0.94
CA TRP A 261 30.98 17.05 0.26
C TRP A 261 29.60 17.63 0.00
N THR A 262 28.55 16.98 0.54
CA THR A 262 27.15 17.34 0.31
C THR A 262 26.47 17.90 1.55
N ASP A 263 26.76 17.34 2.73
CA ASP A 263 26.11 17.78 3.98
C ASP A 263 26.91 17.33 5.22
N PHE A 264 26.54 17.91 6.37
CA PHE A 264 27.02 17.53 7.70
C PHE A 264 25.85 17.32 8.64
N ALA A 265 25.96 16.32 9.53
CA ALA A 265 24.98 16.04 10.56
C ALA A 265 25.67 15.77 11.91
N GLU A 266 24.95 15.95 13.01
CA GLU A 266 25.45 15.68 14.35
C GLU A 266 24.94 14.34 14.88
N GLY A 267 25.83 13.51 15.40
CA GLY A 267 25.48 12.33 16.20
C GLY A 267 25.74 12.57 17.68
N GLN A 268 25.51 11.54 18.49
CA GLN A 268 25.71 11.66 19.93
C GLN A 268 27.17 12.01 20.31
N SER A 269 28.15 11.30 19.72
CA SER A 269 29.58 11.45 19.98
C SER A 269 30.42 11.81 18.77
N ALA A 270 29.80 11.97 17.60
CA ALA A 270 30.49 12.21 16.33
C ALA A 270 29.79 13.29 15.48
N ILE A 271 30.53 13.82 14.52
CA ILE A 271 30.01 14.61 13.40
C ILE A 271 30.09 13.73 12.15
N TYR A 272 29.03 13.71 11.37
CA TYR A 272 28.97 12.99 10.09
C TYR A 272 29.12 13.95 8.94
N ALA A 273 29.90 13.55 7.94
CA ALA A 273 30.08 14.26 6.68
C ALA A 273 29.74 13.34 5.52
N SER A 274 28.76 13.70 4.72
CA SER A 274 28.36 12.96 3.54
C SER A 274 29.00 13.54 2.29
N GLY A 275 29.32 12.69 1.30
CA GLY A 275 29.88 13.12 0.05
C GLY A 275 29.90 12.02 -0.99
N TYR A 276 30.33 12.41 -2.20
CA TYR A 276 30.43 11.50 -3.34
C TYR A 276 31.53 11.89 -4.32
N ALA A 277 31.93 10.91 -5.13
CA ALA A 277 32.75 11.13 -6.32
C ALA A 277 32.29 10.14 -7.41
N GLY A 278 31.82 10.67 -8.54
CA GLY A 278 31.23 9.85 -9.60
C GLY A 278 30.03 9.05 -9.10
N SER A 279 30.11 7.72 -9.18
CA SER A 279 29.04 6.81 -8.74
C SER A 279 29.18 6.29 -7.32
N GLN A 280 30.22 6.70 -6.60
CA GLN A 280 30.48 6.28 -5.22
C GLN A 280 30.07 7.35 -4.24
N SER A 281 29.35 6.97 -3.19
CA SER A 281 28.94 7.84 -2.10
C SER A 281 29.22 7.18 -0.76
N ALA A 282 29.64 7.98 0.22
CA ALA A 282 29.90 7.52 1.55
C ALA A 282 29.58 8.59 2.61
N ILE A 283 29.40 8.15 3.83
CA ILE A 283 29.30 9.01 5.01
C ILE A 283 30.51 8.72 5.90
N TYR A 284 31.21 9.77 6.26
CA TYR A 284 32.39 9.74 7.13
C TYR A 284 32.02 10.20 8.53
N LYS A 285 32.66 9.64 9.56
CA LYS A 285 32.50 10.08 10.95
C LYS A 285 33.78 10.73 11.48
N PHE A 286 33.58 11.80 12.22
CA PHE A 286 34.58 12.49 13.01
C PHE A 286 34.20 12.30 14.49
N VAL A 287 34.77 11.28 15.14
CA VAL A 287 34.55 11.03 16.56
C VAL A 287 35.28 12.11 17.35
N LEU A 288 34.54 12.87 18.17
CA LEU A 288 35.12 13.92 18.99
C LEU A 288 36.04 13.28 20.08
N ASP A 289 37.16 13.94 20.36
CA ASP A 289 38.04 13.51 21.42
C ASP A 289 37.42 13.79 22.83
N SER A 290 38.10 13.38 23.88
CA SER A 290 37.63 13.56 25.25
C SER A 290 37.46 15.02 25.69
N SER A 291 38.11 15.96 24.98
CA SER A 291 37.93 17.41 25.17
C SER A 291 36.80 18.00 24.27
N GLY A 292 36.13 17.14 23.50
CA GLY A 292 35.12 17.57 22.55
C GLY A 292 35.66 18.24 21.29
N THR A 293 36.93 18.06 20.97
CA THR A 293 37.60 18.65 19.81
C THR A 293 37.42 17.77 18.57
N VAL A 294 37.26 18.38 17.39
CA VAL A 294 37.24 17.64 16.11
C VAL A 294 38.66 17.16 15.81
N PRO A 295 38.90 15.86 15.68
CA PRO A 295 40.23 15.33 15.41
C PRO A 295 40.68 15.70 13.99
N THR A 296 42.00 15.86 13.83
CA THR A 296 42.60 15.88 12.50
C THR A 296 42.82 14.45 12.06
N LEU A 297 42.10 14.02 11.02
CA LEU A 297 42.19 12.67 10.48
C LEU A 297 43.22 12.60 9.37
N ALA A 298 43.93 11.46 9.30
CA ALA A 298 44.74 11.16 8.14
C ALA A 298 43.90 11.13 6.86
N SER A 299 44.54 11.36 5.72
CA SER A 299 43.86 11.27 4.43
C SER A 299 43.14 9.93 4.27
N GLY A 300 41.83 10.00 4.03
CA GLY A 300 40.97 8.83 3.93
C GLY A 300 39.89 8.75 5.01
N GLY A 301 40.09 9.37 6.16
CA GLY A 301 39.08 9.44 7.25
C GLY A 301 38.53 8.09 7.69
N ILE A 302 37.44 8.10 8.46
CA ILE A 302 36.73 6.90 8.89
C ILE A 302 35.37 6.86 8.19
N ILE A 303 35.22 5.91 7.28
CA ILE A 303 33.92 5.65 6.62
C ILE A 303 33.03 4.92 7.62
N THR A 304 31.86 5.48 7.89
CA THR A 304 30.85 4.82 8.73
C THR A 304 29.89 3.97 7.89
N THR A 305 29.58 4.41 6.68
CA THR A 305 28.75 3.65 5.75
C THR A 305 28.97 4.10 4.30
N GLN A 306 28.70 3.18 3.36
CA GLN A 306 28.73 3.44 1.92
C GLN A 306 27.34 3.16 1.33
N LEU A 307 26.93 3.99 0.38
CA LEU A 307 25.70 3.77 -0.37
C LEU A 307 25.91 2.80 -1.52
N PRO A 308 24.85 2.17 -2.05
CA PRO A 308 24.91 1.34 -3.24
C PRO A 308 25.51 2.11 -4.42
N LEU A 309 26.26 1.43 -5.26
CA LEU A 309 26.90 2.02 -6.43
C LEU A 309 25.87 2.69 -7.35
N GLY A 310 26.13 3.92 -7.75
CA GLY A 310 25.24 4.73 -8.58
C GLY A 310 24.13 5.44 -7.81
N GLU A 311 24.15 5.38 -6.49
CA GLU A 311 23.28 6.17 -5.61
C GLU A 311 24.09 7.28 -4.95
N VAL A 312 23.77 8.53 -5.25
CA VAL A 312 24.46 9.71 -4.75
C VAL A 312 23.77 10.24 -3.50
N VAL A 313 24.53 10.44 -2.43
CA VAL A 313 24.01 11.10 -1.21
C VAL A 313 23.87 12.60 -1.46
N ASN A 314 22.68 13.15 -1.23
CA ASN A 314 22.40 14.59 -1.37
C ASN A 314 22.41 15.31 -0.02
N CYS A 315 21.84 14.72 1.02
CA CYS A 315 21.79 15.27 2.37
C CYS A 315 21.79 14.15 3.41
N VAL A 316 22.24 14.49 4.61
CA VAL A 316 22.20 13.63 5.78
C VAL A 316 21.69 14.42 6.97
N THR A 317 20.75 13.86 7.72
CA THR A 317 20.16 14.48 8.90
C THR A 317 20.05 13.44 10.00
N THR A 318 20.53 13.76 11.19
CA THR A 318 20.38 12.89 12.36
C THR A 318 19.30 13.44 13.28
N TYR A 319 18.63 12.54 13.99
CA TYR A 319 17.58 12.92 14.90
C TYR A 319 17.53 12.03 16.13
N LEU A 320 17.28 12.65 17.28
CA LEU A 320 17.24 11.99 18.60
C LEU A 320 18.52 11.22 18.95
N GLY A 321 19.66 11.54 18.29
CA GLY A 321 20.95 10.90 18.52
C GLY A 321 21.06 9.45 18.04
N THR A 322 19.99 8.85 17.54
CA THR A 322 19.91 7.44 17.16
C THR A 322 19.54 7.24 15.70
N PHE A 323 18.64 8.07 15.17
CA PHE A 323 18.17 7.92 13.79
C PHE A 323 18.97 8.79 12.84
N VAL A 324 19.14 8.30 11.61
CA VAL A 324 19.72 9.06 10.51
C VAL A 324 18.82 8.97 9.26
N GLY A 325 18.45 10.13 8.74
CA GLY A 325 17.77 10.27 7.46
C GLY A 325 18.80 10.55 6.37
N ILE A 326 18.78 9.76 5.32
CA ILE A 326 19.70 9.85 4.18
C ILE A 326 18.90 10.14 2.92
N GLY A 327 18.99 11.38 2.43
CA GLY A 327 18.42 11.78 1.16
C GLY A 327 19.39 11.47 0.02
N THR A 328 18.91 10.76 -0.99
CA THR A 328 19.74 10.27 -2.09
C THR A 328 19.18 10.65 -3.45
N SER A 329 19.95 10.41 -4.51
CA SER A 329 19.50 10.60 -5.89
C SER A 329 18.34 9.68 -6.29
N ARG A 330 18.04 8.64 -5.52
CA ARG A 330 16.95 7.67 -5.78
C ARG A 330 15.76 7.80 -4.85
N GLY A 331 15.94 8.48 -3.72
CA GLY A 331 14.90 8.61 -2.72
C GLY A 331 15.43 8.79 -1.30
N PHE A 332 14.72 8.26 -0.32
CA PHE A 332 15.00 8.43 1.09
C PHE A 332 15.20 7.09 1.80
N ARG A 333 16.21 7.06 2.66
CA ARG A 333 16.52 5.93 3.54
C ARG A 333 16.53 6.38 4.99
N VAL A 334 16.13 5.50 5.88
CA VAL A 334 16.31 5.68 7.33
C VAL A 334 17.35 4.68 7.79
N GLY A 335 18.23 5.12 8.68
CA GLY A 335 19.20 4.29 9.34
C GLY A 335 19.26 4.57 10.83
N GLU A 336 20.03 3.75 11.52
CA GLU A 336 20.32 3.85 12.94
C GLU A 336 21.82 4.07 13.17
N ILE A 337 22.13 4.78 14.24
CA ILE A 337 23.48 5.04 14.70
C ILE A 337 23.71 4.13 15.92
N ASP A 338 24.69 3.24 15.83
CA ASP A 338 25.05 2.37 16.94
C ASP A 338 25.87 3.09 18.02
N SER A 339 26.19 2.39 19.11
CA SER A 339 27.00 2.92 20.22
C SER A 339 28.42 3.33 19.82
N ASN A 340 28.95 2.82 18.73
CA ASN A 340 30.27 3.17 18.17
C ASN A 340 30.19 4.38 17.22
N GLY A 341 28.99 4.87 16.92
CA GLY A 341 28.74 5.90 15.95
C GLY A 341 28.76 5.40 14.50
N ASP A 342 28.63 4.10 14.28
CA ASP A 342 28.51 3.55 12.93
C ASP A 342 27.05 3.58 12.47
N ILE A 343 26.85 3.85 11.17
CA ILE A 343 25.53 3.97 10.57
C ILE A 343 25.17 2.69 9.84
N SER A 344 24.05 2.09 10.23
CA SER A 344 23.35 1.04 9.50
C SER A 344 22.07 1.61 8.90
N TYR A 345 21.80 1.40 7.63
CA TYR A 345 20.60 1.92 6.96
C TYR A 345 19.78 0.82 6.29
N GLY A 346 18.49 1.07 6.19
CA GLY A 346 17.51 0.19 5.54
C GLY A 346 17.39 0.38 4.03
N PRO A 347 16.47 -0.33 3.38
CA PRO A 347 16.11 -0.13 1.98
C PRO A 347 15.56 1.28 1.73
N LEU A 348 15.33 1.64 0.46
CA LEU A 348 14.61 2.88 0.13
C LEU A 348 13.20 2.81 0.72
N LEU A 349 12.90 3.71 1.65
CA LEU A 349 11.58 3.85 2.23
C LEU A 349 10.64 4.62 1.29
N ILE A 350 11.17 5.70 0.69
CA ILE A 350 10.46 6.52 -0.29
C ILE A 350 11.32 6.57 -1.55
N THR A 351 10.77 6.13 -2.68
CA THR A 351 11.41 6.30 -3.99
C THR A 351 11.00 7.63 -4.60
N ASN A 352 11.98 8.37 -5.15
CA ASN A 352 11.72 9.66 -5.78
C ASN A 352 12.62 9.85 -6.99
N ALA A 353 12.03 9.99 -8.18
CA ALA A 353 12.76 10.14 -9.43
C ALA A 353 13.60 11.43 -9.49
N SER A 354 13.18 12.48 -8.79
CA SER A 354 13.92 13.74 -8.67
C SER A 354 15.04 13.70 -7.63
N GLY A 355 15.13 12.58 -6.89
CA GLY A 355 15.97 12.46 -5.70
C GLY A 355 15.43 13.28 -4.52
N VAL A 356 15.94 12.98 -3.34
CA VAL A 356 15.66 13.73 -2.09
C VAL A 356 16.87 14.60 -1.80
N LYS A 357 16.69 15.94 -1.80
CA LYS A 357 17.75 16.91 -1.60
C LYS A 357 17.72 17.56 -0.21
N ALA A 358 16.60 17.43 0.50
CA ALA A 358 16.42 18.04 1.80
C ALA A 358 15.51 17.23 2.70
N VAL A 359 15.86 17.21 3.98
CA VAL A 359 15.10 16.56 5.05
C VAL A 359 15.06 17.50 6.23
N GLY A 360 13.86 17.79 6.73
CA GLY A 360 13.63 18.49 7.99
C GLY A 360 13.26 17.52 9.11
N THR A 361 13.34 17.96 10.36
CA THR A 361 12.98 17.18 11.54
C THR A 361 12.11 18.00 12.48
N TYR A 362 11.07 17.40 13.00
CA TYR A 362 10.26 18.00 14.07
C TYR A 362 9.51 16.91 14.84
N ASP A 363 9.44 17.05 16.17
CA ASP A 363 8.84 16.07 17.07
C ASP A 363 9.45 14.66 16.83
N ARG A 364 8.69 13.67 16.44
CA ARG A 364 9.15 12.32 16.11
C ARG A 364 9.23 12.04 14.60
N PHE A 365 9.21 13.08 13.79
CA PHE A 365 9.08 12.93 12.33
C PHE A 365 10.31 13.39 11.57
N PHE A 366 10.61 12.68 10.47
CA PHE A 366 11.32 13.25 9.33
C PHE A 366 10.32 13.83 8.32
N PHE A 367 10.62 15.03 7.82
CA PHE A 367 9.93 15.69 6.72
C PHE A 367 10.82 15.63 5.48
N VAL A 368 10.47 14.82 4.51
CA VAL A 368 11.28 14.48 3.35
C VAL A 368 10.77 15.23 2.13
N GLY A 369 11.59 16.09 1.55
CA GLY A 369 11.23 16.87 0.38
C GLY A 369 11.30 16.03 -0.91
N GLY A 370 10.28 16.16 -1.77
CA GLY A 370 10.29 15.47 -3.06
C GLY A 370 9.07 15.79 -3.94
N THR A 371 8.91 15.03 -5.00
CA THR A 371 7.82 15.18 -5.97
C THR A 371 6.94 13.93 -5.91
N ASN A 372 5.64 14.11 -5.71
CA ASN A 372 4.68 13.00 -5.67
C ASN A 372 4.57 12.37 -7.06
N ALA A 373 4.72 11.05 -7.15
CA ALA A 373 4.67 10.33 -8.41
C ALA A 373 3.27 10.26 -9.04
N ILE A 374 2.20 10.49 -8.26
CA ILE A 374 0.82 10.36 -8.72
C ILE A 374 0.34 11.63 -9.42
N ASP A 375 0.59 12.79 -8.82
CA ASP A 375 0.09 14.07 -9.33
C ASP A 375 1.21 15.00 -9.84
N GLY A 376 2.48 14.61 -9.66
CA GLY A 376 3.64 15.40 -10.08
C GLY A 376 3.89 16.66 -9.23
N GLN A 377 3.13 16.86 -8.15
CA GLN A 377 3.25 18.01 -7.29
C GLN A 377 4.44 17.90 -6.34
N SER A 378 5.10 19.02 -6.09
CA SER A 378 6.16 19.12 -5.10
C SER A 378 5.57 19.22 -3.71
N GLY A 379 6.18 18.52 -2.76
CA GLY A 379 5.69 18.50 -1.39
C GLY A 379 6.62 17.76 -0.45
N LEU A 380 6.07 17.40 0.68
CA LEU A 380 6.75 16.63 1.71
C LEU A 380 6.12 15.26 1.87
N TRP A 381 6.92 14.30 2.30
CA TRP A 381 6.46 13.11 3.00
C TRP A 381 6.81 13.25 4.46
N ARG A 382 5.95 12.78 5.33
CA ARG A 382 6.22 12.66 6.75
C ARG A 382 6.49 11.19 7.08
N VAL A 383 7.62 10.93 7.77
CA VAL A 383 8.03 9.59 8.22
C VAL A 383 7.97 9.58 9.73
N ASP A 384 7.17 8.70 10.33
CA ASP A 384 7.00 8.57 11.78
C ASP A 384 8.02 7.58 12.36
N LEU A 385 9.00 8.09 13.09
CA LEU A 385 10.04 7.29 13.75
C LEU A 385 9.50 6.51 14.96
N GLY A 386 8.33 6.86 15.48
CA GLY A 386 7.65 6.14 16.55
C GLY A 386 6.79 4.98 16.08
N GLN A 387 6.51 4.88 14.77
CA GLN A 387 5.64 3.85 14.21
C GLN A 387 6.43 2.95 13.26
N ILE A 388 6.85 1.80 13.77
CA ILE A 388 7.58 0.79 12.99
C ILE A 388 6.57 -0.07 12.23
N ILE A 389 6.79 -0.20 10.93
CA ILE A 389 6.10 -1.12 10.03
C ILE A 389 7.14 -2.13 9.56
N GLN A 390 6.98 -3.39 9.94
CA GLN A 390 7.92 -4.43 9.57
C GLN A 390 7.31 -5.38 8.56
N ASP A 391 8.01 -5.64 7.47
CA ASP A 391 7.64 -6.70 6.54
C ASP A 391 8.04 -8.07 7.11
N ALA A 392 7.26 -9.09 6.80
CA ALA A 392 7.58 -10.46 7.19
C ALA A 392 8.96 -10.86 6.64
N GLY A 393 9.86 -11.26 7.55
CA GLY A 393 11.23 -11.65 7.20
C GLY A 393 12.20 -10.49 6.96
N ALA A 394 11.78 -9.24 7.10
CA ALA A 394 12.70 -8.11 7.06
C ALA A 394 13.59 -8.07 8.31
N THR A 395 14.89 -7.90 8.12
CA THR A 395 15.87 -7.75 9.21
C THR A 395 15.99 -6.31 9.67
N THR A 396 15.54 -5.36 8.87
CA THR A 396 15.58 -3.92 9.17
C THR A 396 14.15 -3.38 9.30
N PRO A 397 13.88 -2.56 10.35
CA PRO A 397 12.56 -1.96 10.51
C PRO A 397 12.27 -0.99 9.36
N GLY A 398 11.06 -1.05 8.82
CA GLY A 398 10.46 0.00 8.01
C GLY A 398 9.68 0.95 8.91
N PHE A 399 9.62 2.22 8.57
CA PHE A 399 8.85 3.22 9.30
C PHE A 399 7.58 3.57 8.53
N ALA A 400 6.52 3.95 9.26
CA ALA A 400 5.32 4.47 8.66
C ALA A 400 5.61 5.81 7.96
N TYR A 401 5.08 5.98 6.77
CA TYR A 401 5.19 7.24 6.03
C TYR A 401 3.90 7.56 5.27
N ALA A 402 3.68 8.84 5.03
CA ALA A 402 2.57 9.32 4.20
C ALA A 402 2.96 10.62 3.51
N THR A 403 2.30 10.92 2.40
CA THR A 403 2.36 12.25 1.80
C THR A 403 1.88 13.29 2.80
N ASP A 404 2.51 14.45 2.78
CA ASP A 404 2.24 15.56 3.69
C ASP A 404 2.00 16.85 2.90
N LEU A 405 2.53 17.97 3.37
CA LEU A 405 2.32 19.29 2.80
C LEU A 405 2.61 19.34 1.30
N GLN A 406 1.77 20.03 0.57
CA GLN A 406 1.90 20.24 -0.87
C GLN A 406 2.18 21.71 -1.19
N ALA A 407 3.09 21.94 -2.13
CA ALA A 407 3.34 23.28 -2.65
C ALA A 407 2.35 23.71 -3.74
N HIS A 408 1.52 22.80 -4.25
CA HIS A 408 0.69 23.01 -5.44
C HIS A 408 1.48 23.57 -6.63
N ALA A 409 2.71 23.10 -6.77
CA ALA A 409 3.67 23.51 -7.79
C ALA A 409 4.51 22.32 -8.22
N THR A 410 5.19 22.42 -9.34
CA THR A 410 6.06 21.39 -9.88
C THR A 410 7.53 21.80 -9.77
N GLY A 411 8.43 20.89 -9.46
CA GLY A 411 9.86 21.11 -9.33
C GLY A 411 10.49 20.28 -8.22
N ALA A 412 11.81 20.23 -8.15
CA ALA A 412 12.48 19.54 -7.07
C ALA A 412 12.39 20.36 -5.77
N VAL A 413 12.10 19.69 -4.65
CA VAL A 413 12.21 20.33 -3.33
C VAL A 413 13.69 20.41 -2.95
N SER A 414 14.22 21.60 -2.80
CA SER A 414 15.66 21.87 -2.60
C SER A 414 16.04 22.11 -1.14
N ALA A 415 15.09 22.54 -0.30
CA ALA A 415 15.33 22.74 1.12
C ALA A 415 14.02 22.59 1.93
N VAL A 416 14.14 22.13 3.17
CA VAL A 416 13.06 21.96 4.13
C VAL A 416 13.56 22.42 5.50
N THR A 417 12.74 23.17 6.22
CA THR A 417 13.07 23.66 7.57
C THR A 417 11.81 23.96 8.38
N ASN A 418 11.93 24.10 9.69
CA ASN A 418 10.87 24.61 10.53
C ASN A 418 10.74 26.13 10.40
N PHE A 419 9.55 26.66 10.58
CA PHE A 419 9.33 28.10 10.70
C PHE A 419 9.65 28.54 12.13
N GLY A 420 10.88 28.97 12.34
CA GLY A 420 11.38 29.29 13.66
C GLY A 420 11.29 28.12 14.65
N ASN A 421 10.65 28.38 15.78
CA ASN A 421 10.41 27.36 16.82
C ASN A 421 8.98 26.77 16.76
N SER A 422 8.20 27.13 15.73
CA SER A 422 6.83 26.64 15.58
C SER A 422 6.79 25.22 14.98
N ASP A 423 5.62 24.60 15.03
CA ASP A 423 5.30 23.33 14.42
C ASP A 423 5.07 23.40 12.88
N ARG A 424 5.24 24.59 12.31
CA ARG A 424 5.00 24.87 10.89
C ARG A 424 6.26 24.60 10.08
N MET A 425 6.06 24.02 8.90
CA MET A 425 7.16 23.74 7.98
C MET A 425 7.27 24.77 6.88
N VAL A 426 8.50 24.95 6.39
CA VAL A 426 8.84 25.73 5.21
C VAL A 426 9.52 24.81 4.22
N LEU A 427 9.06 24.80 2.98
CA LEU A 427 9.69 24.06 1.89
C LEU A 427 10.03 25.01 0.74
N ALA A 428 11.15 24.75 0.10
CA ALA A 428 11.59 25.49 -1.08
C ALA A 428 11.57 24.60 -2.32
N VAL A 429 10.97 25.10 -3.40
CA VAL A 429 10.81 24.39 -4.67
C VAL A 429 11.59 25.14 -5.75
N VAL A 430 12.45 24.42 -6.45
CA VAL A 430 13.28 24.96 -7.55
C VAL A 430 12.40 25.56 -8.64
N GLY A 431 12.69 26.78 -9.03
CA GLY A 431 11.96 27.51 -10.07
C GLY A 431 10.56 28.00 -9.65
N GLN A 432 10.21 27.84 -8.38
CA GLN A 432 8.91 28.27 -7.84
C GLN A 432 9.10 29.22 -6.64
N GLY A 433 9.88 28.82 -5.64
CA GLY A 433 10.13 29.63 -4.47
C GLY A 433 9.92 28.94 -3.14
N ALA A 434 9.75 29.73 -2.07
CA ALA A 434 9.51 29.24 -0.72
C ALA A 434 8.03 29.29 -0.35
N TYR A 435 7.56 28.20 0.22
CA TYR A 435 6.20 27.96 0.68
C TYR A 435 6.19 27.76 2.19
N LEU A 436 5.31 28.47 2.86
CA LEU A 436 5.11 28.39 4.31
C LEU A 436 3.79 27.70 4.61
N GLU A 437 3.81 26.72 5.50
CA GLU A 437 2.61 26.09 6.04
C GLU A 437 1.73 27.13 6.76
N SER A 438 0.43 27.11 6.53
CA SER A 438 -0.54 27.97 7.19
C SER A 438 -0.61 27.67 8.70
N ALA A 439 -0.92 28.66 9.50
CA ALA A 439 -1.14 28.47 10.92
C ALA A 439 -2.42 27.69 11.23
N SER A 440 -3.47 27.84 10.41
CA SER A 440 -4.80 27.28 10.69
C SER A 440 -5.62 26.91 9.46
N THR A 441 -5.33 27.50 8.30
CA THR A 441 -6.08 27.23 7.07
C THR A 441 -5.75 25.83 6.57
N LEU A 442 -6.79 25.01 6.34
CA LEU A 442 -6.65 23.66 5.84
C LEU A 442 -6.54 23.65 4.31
N GLU A 443 -6.04 22.55 3.76
CA GLU A 443 -6.09 22.25 2.32
C GLU A 443 -7.53 22.34 1.82
N ALA A 444 -7.71 22.82 0.58
CA ALA A 444 -9.03 22.94 -0.02
C ALA A 444 -9.67 21.58 -0.21
N THR A 445 -8.86 20.61 -0.64
CA THR A 445 -9.26 19.24 -0.88
C THR A 445 -8.12 18.28 -0.54
N GLY A 446 -8.47 17.04 -0.29
CA GLY A 446 -7.54 15.94 -0.15
C GLY A 446 -8.24 14.63 -0.49
N TYR A 447 -7.51 13.56 -0.64
CA TYR A 447 -8.13 12.25 -0.82
C TYR A 447 -7.36 11.15 -0.11
N PHE A 448 -8.10 10.14 0.28
CA PHE A 448 -7.63 8.88 0.84
C PHE A 448 -8.04 7.73 -0.08
N GLN A 449 -7.18 6.75 -0.24
CA GLN A 449 -7.44 5.56 -1.02
C GLN A 449 -6.93 4.34 -0.26
N THR A 450 -7.78 3.33 -0.09
CA THR A 450 -7.38 2.06 0.52
C THR A 450 -6.44 1.29 -0.40
N GLY A 451 -5.79 0.25 0.10
CA GLY A 451 -5.34 -0.85 -0.73
C GLY A 451 -6.54 -1.56 -1.37
N ARG A 452 -6.27 -2.47 -2.31
CA ARG A 452 -7.29 -3.32 -2.94
C ARG A 452 -7.85 -4.29 -1.91
N VAL A 453 -9.15 -4.23 -1.66
CA VAL A 453 -9.86 -5.13 -0.73
C VAL A 453 -10.29 -6.37 -1.50
N ARG A 454 -9.73 -7.53 -1.18
CA ARG A 454 -10.04 -8.82 -1.83
C ARG A 454 -10.36 -9.96 -0.86
N TYR A 455 -10.34 -9.70 0.44
CA TYR A 455 -10.64 -10.68 1.50
C TYR A 455 -9.80 -11.95 1.40
N SER A 456 -8.51 -11.80 1.08
CA SER A 456 -7.53 -12.88 0.97
C SER A 456 -7.90 -14.01 -0.02
N THR A 457 -8.75 -13.73 -1.00
CA THR A 457 -9.17 -14.67 -2.03
C THR A 457 -9.23 -14.03 -3.41
N LEU A 458 -8.91 -14.80 -4.45
CA LEU A 458 -9.01 -14.37 -5.86
C LEU A 458 -10.42 -14.54 -6.42
N GLU A 459 -11.31 -15.25 -5.70
CA GLU A 459 -12.69 -15.44 -6.13
C GLU A 459 -13.42 -14.11 -6.34
N PRO A 460 -14.27 -13.98 -7.36
CA PRO A 460 -15.10 -12.79 -7.56
C PRO A 460 -16.02 -12.52 -6.36
N LYS A 461 -16.19 -11.25 -6.00
CA LYS A 461 -17.00 -10.80 -4.87
C LYS A 461 -18.03 -9.78 -5.29
N LEU A 462 -19.18 -9.85 -4.66
CA LEU A 462 -20.23 -8.84 -4.73
C LEU A 462 -20.06 -7.90 -3.54
N PHE A 463 -19.52 -6.71 -3.76
CA PHE A 463 -19.47 -5.65 -2.76
C PHE A 463 -20.87 -5.05 -2.62
N LYS A 464 -21.41 -5.00 -1.41
CA LYS A 464 -22.83 -4.65 -1.20
C LYS A 464 -23.04 -3.46 -0.29
N PHE A 465 -22.19 -3.27 0.72
CA PHE A 465 -22.40 -2.20 1.69
C PHE A 465 -21.09 -1.50 2.04
N LEU A 466 -21.20 -0.18 2.21
CA LEU A 466 -20.14 0.68 2.72
C LEU A 466 -20.67 1.41 3.96
N SER A 467 -19.86 1.43 5.01
CA SER A 467 -20.05 2.30 6.16
C SER A 467 -18.86 3.23 6.28
N VAL A 468 -19.11 4.51 6.56
CA VAL A 468 -18.07 5.50 6.85
C VAL A 468 -18.47 6.24 8.11
N LYS A 469 -17.58 6.27 9.09
CA LYS A 469 -17.78 6.96 10.37
C LYS A 469 -17.13 8.34 10.33
N THR A 470 -17.92 9.36 10.60
CA THR A 470 -17.48 10.76 10.67
C THR A 470 -17.94 11.38 12.00
N PRO A 471 -17.33 12.47 12.46
CA PRO A 471 -17.80 13.20 13.64
C PRO A 471 -19.14 13.91 13.38
N THR A 472 -19.84 14.26 14.46
CA THR A 472 -21.09 15.04 14.42
C THR A 472 -20.95 16.28 15.31
N PRO A 473 -21.21 17.50 14.83
CA PRO A 473 -21.59 17.85 13.44
C PRO A 473 -20.42 17.68 12.46
N PHE A 474 -20.74 17.37 11.21
CA PHE A 474 -19.78 17.18 10.14
C PHE A 474 -19.46 18.52 9.46
N SER A 475 -18.18 18.85 9.30
CA SER A 475 -17.70 20.05 8.62
C SER A 475 -17.11 19.72 7.26
N GLY A 476 -17.29 20.60 6.28
CA GLY A 476 -16.85 20.36 4.91
C GLY A 476 -17.70 19.33 4.17
N SER A 477 -17.13 18.66 3.17
CA SER A 477 -17.82 17.60 2.44
C SER A 477 -16.91 16.39 2.25
N LEU A 478 -17.53 15.23 2.08
CA LEU A 478 -16.84 13.96 1.83
C LEU A 478 -17.56 13.19 0.72
N THR A 479 -16.84 12.79 -0.31
CA THR A 479 -17.37 11.92 -1.36
C THR A 479 -16.68 10.57 -1.31
N ALA A 480 -17.46 9.51 -1.24
CA ALA A 480 -16.96 8.14 -1.31
C ALA A 480 -17.14 7.58 -2.72
N SER A 481 -16.10 7.01 -3.27
CA SER A 481 -16.07 6.38 -4.59
C SER A 481 -15.42 5.00 -4.52
N ILE A 482 -15.78 4.12 -5.44
CA ILE A 482 -15.20 2.79 -5.58
C ILE A 482 -14.50 2.69 -6.93
N THR A 483 -13.27 2.18 -6.90
CA THR A 483 -12.52 1.81 -8.11
C THR A 483 -12.52 0.29 -8.26
N GLU A 484 -12.84 -0.19 -9.46
CA GLU A 484 -12.94 -1.60 -9.84
C GLU A 484 -11.71 -2.05 -10.64
N PRO A 485 -11.49 -3.37 -10.80
CA PRO A 485 -10.55 -3.89 -11.80
C PRO A 485 -10.88 -3.31 -13.18
N GLY A 486 -9.86 -2.76 -13.86
CA GLY A 486 -10.07 -2.02 -15.12
C GLY A 486 -10.04 -0.50 -14.97
N GLY A 487 -10.02 0.01 -13.72
CA GLY A 487 -9.80 1.44 -13.43
C GLY A 487 -11.05 2.31 -13.44
N SER A 488 -12.25 1.74 -13.65
CA SER A 488 -13.49 2.49 -13.51
C SER A 488 -13.70 2.94 -12.06
N THR A 489 -14.01 4.22 -11.87
CA THR A 489 -14.30 4.81 -10.56
C THR A 489 -15.73 5.33 -10.55
N THR A 490 -16.53 4.85 -9.61
CA THR A 490 -17.95 5.23 -9.46
C THR A 490 -18.15 5.91 -8.11
N SER A 491 -18.72 7.12 -8.12
CA SER A 491 -19.15 7.80 -6.89
C SER A 491 -20.36 7.09 -6.28
N ILE A 492 -20.27 6.79 -5.00
CA ILE A 492 -21.31 6.06 -4.27
C ILE A 492 -22.16 7.01 -3.44
N LEU A 493 -21.52 8.01 -2.84
CA LEU A 493 -22.12 8.81 -1.80
C LEU A 493 -21.39 10.12 -1.61
N THR A 494 -22.13 11.16 -1.34
CA THR A 494 -21.61 12.45 -0.89
C THR A 494 -22.26 12.87 0.42
N ILE A 495 -21.44 13.19 1.41
CA ILE A 495 -21.86 13.78 2.68
C ILE A 495 -21.62 15.28 2.57
N ALA A 496 -22.67 16.07 2.66
CA ALA A 496 -22.59 17.53 2.64
C ALA A 496 -22.29 18.10 4.03
N GLU A 497 -21.78 19.34 4.06
CA GLU A 497 -21.53 20.10 5.28
C GLU A 497 -22.80 20.23 6.15
N GLY A 498 -22.66 20.08 7.45
CA GLY A 498 -23.77 20.13 8.41
C GLY A 498 -24.63 18.86 8.45
N GLY A 499 -24.34 17.88 7.61
CA GLY A 499 -25.05 16.60 7.59
C GLY A 499 -24.76 15.75 8.83
N ASN A 500 -25.73 14.95 9.23
CA ASN A 500 -25.51 13.89 10.22
C ASN A 500 -24.97 12.68 9.49
N ALA A 501 -23.68 12.42 9.64
CA ALA A 501 -23.03 11.52 8.74
C ALA A 501 -22.28 10.39 9.43
N THR A 502 -22.97 9.63 10.22
CA THR A 502 -22.56 8.22 10.36
C THR A 502 -23.33 7.42 9.34
N LEU A 503 -22.64 6.97 8.31
CA LEU A 503 -23.25 6.13 7.29
C LEU A 503 -23.09 4.68 7.71
N SER A 504 -24.20 4.07 8.02
CA SER A 504 -24.25 2.65 8.32
C SER A 504 -24.84 1.92 7.13
N ASP A 505 -24.06 1.01 6.55
CA ASP A 505 -24.50 0.06 5.53
C ASP A 505 -25.22 0.71 4.32
N VAL A 506 -24.57 1.71 3.72
CA VAL A 506 -25.07 2.26 2.46
C VAL A 506 -24.94 1.20 1.37
N ALA A 507 -26.08 0.90 0.72
CA ALA A 507 -26.12 -0.07 -0.36
C ALA A 507 -25.29 0.42 -1.57
N LEU A 508 -24.45 -0.46 -2.11
CA LEU A 508 -23.60 -0.18 -3.25
C LEU A 508 -24.29 -0.59 -4.54
N ALA A 509 -24.44 0.38 -5.45
CA ALA A 509 -24.87 0.12 -6.82
C ALA A 509 -23.72 -0.36 -7.72
N ALA A 510 -22.48 -0.08 -7.34
CA ALA A 510 -21.26 -0.51 -8.01
C ALA A 510 -20.32 -1.20 -7.01
N PRO A 511 -19.55 -2.22 -7.43
CA PRO A 511 -19.60 -2.90 -8.73
C PRO A 511 -20.95 -3.59 -9.00
N ALA A 512 -21.48 -3.43 -10.19
CA ALA A 512 -22.73 -4.09 -10.57
C ALA A 512 -22.55 -5.61 -10.74
N ALA A 513 -21.37 -6.02 -11.20
CA ALA A 513 -20.96 -7.43 -11.34
C ALA A 513 -20.03 -7.85 -10.20
N ALA A 514 -19.83 -9.15 -10.05
CA ALA A 514 -18.83 -9.69 -9.16
C ALA A 514 -17.42 -9.39 -9.68
N VAL A 515 -16.56 -8.83 -8.82
CA VAL A 515 -15.17 -8.47 -9.14
C VAL A 515 -14.20 -9.10 -8.14
N GLU A 516 -12.94 -9.28 -8.54
CA GLU A 516 -11.90 -9.85 -7.67
C GLU A 516 -11.61 -8.94 -6.46
N TRP A 517 -11.54 -7.64 -6.69
CA TRP A 517 -11.26 -6.64 -5.66
C TRP A 517 -12.02 -5.35 -5.92
N ALA A 518 -12.18 -4.54 -4.88
CA ALA A 518 -12.61 -3.15 -4.98
C ALA A 518 -11.71 -2.28 -4.11
N GLN A 519 -11.56 -1.01 -4.47
CA GLN A 519 -10.76 -0.04 -3.77
C GLN A 519 -11.63 1.15 -3.40
N LEU A 520 -11.66 1.51 -2.12
CA LEU A 520 -12.37 2.68 -1.64
C LEU A 520 -11.51 3.91 -1.81
N ARG A 521 -12.10 4.96 -2.36
CA ARG A 521 -11.55 6.31 -2.37
C ARG A 521 -12.50 7.25 -1.64
N LEU A 522 -11.96 8.06 -0.74
CA LEU A 522 -12.65 9.12 -0.01
C LEU A 522 -12.05 10.46 -0.39
N ASP A 523 -12.81 11.32 -1.04
CA ASP A 523 -12.41 12.68 -1.40
C ASP A 523 -12.93 13.65 -0.34
N PHE A 524 -12.02 14.37 0.27
CA PHE A 524 -12.24 15.31 1.36
C PHE A 524 -12.28 16.74 0.82
N ALA A 525 -13.15 17.57 1.38
CA ALA A 525 -13.09 19.01 1.15
C ALA A 525 -13.30 19.78 2.46
N ARG A 526 -12.63 20.92 2.59
CA ARG A 526 -12.83 21.81 3.74
C ARG A 526 -14.18 22.51 3.68
N SER A 527 -14.58 23.11 4.79
CA SER A 527 -15.78 23.95 4.86
C SER A 527 -15.69 25.15 3.93
N GLY A 528 -16.78 25.43 3.22
CA GLY A 528 -16.91 26.62 2.39
C GLY A 528 -17.05 27.92 3.18
N GLY A 529 -17.55 27.83 4.42
CA GLY A 529 -17.74 28.98 5.30
C GLY A 529 -16.59 29.26 6.27
N ASP A 530 -15.76 28.25 6.59
CA ASP A 530 -14.68 28.37 7.56
C ASP A 530 -13.48 27.52 7.11
N ALA A 531 -12.47 28.18 6.54
CA ALA A 531 -11.29 27.52 5.99
C ALA A 531 -10.42 26.81 7.05
N THR A 532 -10.72 26.97 8.35
CA THR A 532 -10.04 26.28 9.45
C THR A 532 -10.71 24.95 9.82
N LYS A 533 -11.85 24.64 9.21
CA LYS A 533 -12.62 23.40 9.43
C LYS A 533 -12.68 22.58 8.14
N GLY A 534 -12.67 21.28 8.29
CA GLY A 534 -12.73 20.37 7.16
C GLY A 534 -13.33 19.04 7.53
N SER A 535 -13.51 18.21 6.52
CA SER A 535 -14.01 16.85 6.69
C SER A 535 -13.03 15.99 7.49
N GLU A 536 -13.60 15.12 8.31
CA GLU A 536 -12.88 14.15 9.12
C GLU A 536 -13.53 12.78 9.00
N VAL A 537 -12.71 11.73 8.97
CA VAL A 537 -13.15 10.33 8.95
C VAL A 537 -12.50 9.59 10.12
N ASN A 538 -13.32 8.87 10.89
CA ASN A 538 -12.89 8.06 12.04
C ASN A 538 -12.84 6.56 11.70
N GLY A 539 -13.25 6.16 10.52
CA GLY A 539 -13.15 4.79 10.04
C GLY A 539 -14.07 4.51 8.88
N TRP A 540 -13.81 3.38 8.25
CA TRP A 540 -14.63 2.85 7.16
C TRP A 540 -14.80 1.34 7.29
N GLN A 541 -15.85 0.79 6.67
CA GLN A 541 -16.13 -0.64 6.64
C GLN A 541 -16.76 -1.03 5.31
N PHE A 542 -16.21 -2.06 4.67
CA PHE A 542 -16.76 -2.71 3.48
C PHE A 542 -17.36 -4.05 3.81
N LYS A 543 -18.52 -4.35 3.22
CA LYS A 543 -19.15 -5.65 3.28
C LYS A 543 -19.31 -6.26 1.90
N ALA A 544 -18.91 -7.50 1.74
CA ALA A 544 -19.02 -8.25 0.50
C ALA A 544 -19.50 -9.68 0.75
N MET A 545 -19.87 -10.36 -0.32
CA MET A 545 -20.17 -11.79 -0.33
C MET A 545 -19.52 -12.44 -1.55
N PRO A 546 -19.27 -13.77 -1.55
CA PRO A 546 -18.82 -14.47 -2.73
C PRO A 546 -19.76 -14.22 -3.91
N GLY A 547 -19.18 -13.88 -5.05
CA GLY A 547 -19.89 -13.62 -6.30
C GLY A 547 -19.71 -14.72 -7.35
N SER A 548 -19.01 -15.80 -6.99
CA SER A 548 -18.87 -16.95 -7.87
C SER A 548 -20.25 -17.56 -8.20
N VAL A 549 -20.38 -18.03 -9.42
CA VAL A 549 -21.58 -18.74 -9.86
C VAL A 549 -21.88 -19.87 -8.87
N ARG A 550 -23.08 -19.85 -8.30
CA ARG A 550 -23.46 -20.88 -7.32
C ARG A 550 -23.55 -22.23 -8.03
N GLN A 551 -22.81 -23.19 -7.50
CA GLN A 551 -22.92 -24.56 -7.93
C GLN A 551 -24.32 -25.10 -7.64
N ARG A 552 -24.87 -25.88 -8.56
CA ARG A 552 -26.13 -26.59 -8.33
C ARG A 552 -25.84 -27.90 -7.59
N LEU A 553 -26.69 -28.21 -6.63
CA LEU A 553 -26.77 -29.55 -6.03
C LEU A 553 -27.94 -30.27 -6.63
N ILE A 554 -27.69 -31.44 -7.18
CA ILE A 554 -28.70 -32.29 -7.80
C ILE A 554 -28.75 -33.58 -6.99
N ALA A 555 -29.84 -33.82 -6.28
CA ALA A 555 -30.05 -35.04 -5.55
C ALA A 555 -31.00 -35.95 -6.36
N LEU A 556 -30.51 -37.14 -6.70
CA LEU A 556 -31.14 -38.06 -7.60
C LEU A 556 -31.45 -39.40 -6.90
N PRO A 557 -32.70 -39.81 -6.85
CA PRO A 557 -33.05 -41.19 -6.52
C PRO A 557 -32.93 -42.06 -7.77
N LEU A 558 -31.93 -42.89 -7.84
CA LEU A 558 -31.63 -43.75 -9.01
C LEU A 558 -32.03 -45.17 -8.74
N ALA A 559 -32.65 -45.83 -9.72
CA ALA A 559 -32.85 -47.26 -9.70
C ALA A 559 -31.54 -47.97 -10.09
N CYS A 560 -31.15 -48.97 -9.30
CA CYS A 560 -29.97 -49.79 -9.52
C CYS A 560 -30.29 -51.26 -9.25
N PHE A 561 -30.92 -51.88 -10.22
CA PHE A 561 -31.34 -53.30 -10.15
C PHE A 561 -30.71 -54.11 -11.29
N ASP A 562 -30.61 -55.44 -11.09
CA ASP A 562 -30.12 -56.33 -12.11
C ASP A 562 -31.01 -56.29 -13.36
N PHE A 563 -32.32 -56.20 -13.15
CA PHE A 563 -33.29 -56.04 -14.22
C PHE A 563 -34.22 -54.87 -13.96
N GLU A 564 -34.44 -54.09 -14.96
CA GLU A 564 -35.30 -52.92 -14.95
C GLU A 564 -36.31 -52.99 -16.10
N SER A 565 -37.40 -52.25 -16.01
CA SER A 565 -38.38 -52.12 -17.08
C SER A 565 -38.32 -50.76 -17.68
N GLY A 566 -38.05 -50.64 -18.97
CA GLY A 566 -38.02 -49.38 -19.67
C GLY A 566 -39.40 -48.75 -19.83
N ARG A 567 -39.45 -47.51 -20.30
CA ARG A 567 -40.68 -46.75 -20.58
C ARG A 567 -41.61 -47.47 -21.56
N SER A 568 -41.05 -48.32 -22.41
CA SER A 568 -41.78 -49.15 -23.35
C SER A 568 -42.37 -50.44 -22.71
N GLY A 569 -42.15 -50.67 -21.39
CA GLY A 569 -42.53 -51.89 -20.70
C GLY A 569 -41.61 -53.06 -20.97
N GLN A 570 -40.58 -52.92 -21.73
CA GLN A 570 -39.64 -54.01 -22.03
C GLN A 570 -38.64 -54.13 -20.85
N ARG A 571 -38.45 -55.36 -20.38
CA ARG A 571 -37.47 -55.71 -19.36
C ARG A 571 -36.10 -55.83 -20.02
N PHE A 572 -35.09 -55.17 -19.39
CA PHE A 572 -33.69 -55.24 -19.79
C PHE A 572 -32.80 -55.32 -18.54
N GLY A 573 -31.53 -55.66 -18.74
CA GLY A 573 -30.56 -55.92 -17.69
C GLY A 573 -30.03 -57.36 -17.74
N TYR A 574 -29.18 -57.66 -16.79
CA TYR A 574 -28.59 -59.00 -16.62
C TYR A 574 -28.27 -59.22 -15.14
N GLU A 575 -28.04 -60.44 -14.75
CA GLU A 575 -27.69 -60.84 -13.38
C GLU A 575 -26.31 -60.24 -13.00
N GLY A 576 -26.22 -59.57 -11.86
CA GLY A 576 -25.01 -58.89 -11.38
C GLY A 576 -24.83 -57.47 -11.88
N ARG A 577 -25.70 -56.95 -12.76
CA ARG A 577 -25.63 -55.56 -13.26
C ARG A 577 -25.64 -54.54 -12.12
N ALA A 578 -26.49 -54.70 -11.12
CA ALA A 578 -26.58 -53.74 -10.00
C ALA A 578 -25.25 -53.63 -9.25
N ALA A 579 -24.58 -54.74 -9.01
CA ALA A 579 -23.27 -54.73 -8.34
C ALA A 579 -22.18 -54.03 -9.19
N GLU A 580 -22.16 -54.31 -10.50
CA GLU A 580 -21.19 -53.69 -11.41
C GLU A 580 -21.41 -52.17 -11.54
N VAL A 581 -22.66 -51.74 -11.70
CA VAL A 581 -23.02 -50.30 -11.78
C VAL A 581 -22.68 -49.58 -10.48
N LEU A 582 -23.01 -50.21 -9.33
CA LEU A 582 -22.68 -49.62 -8.02
C LEU A 582 -21.17 -49.54 -7.82
N ALA A 583 -20.40 -50.54 -8.20
CA ALA A 583 -18.95 -50.53 -8.10
C ALA A 583 -18.34 -49.43 -8.99
N ALA A 584 -18.82 -49.29 -10.23
CA ALA A 584 -18.36 -48.25 -11.14
C ALA A 584 -18.73 -46.86 -10.64
N PHE A 585 -19.94 -46.65 -10.11
CA PHE A 585 -20.37 -45.40 -9.52
C PHE A 585 -19.54 -45.07 -8.26
N THR A 586 -19.32 -46.06 -7.40
CA THR A 586 -18.47 -45.89 -6.20
C THR A 586 -17.05 -45.48 -6.58
N GLN A 587 -16.50 -46.06 -7.66
CA GLN A 587 -15.18 -45.67 -8.15
C GLN A 587 -15.12 -44.20 -8.62
N ILE A 588 -16.17 -43.74 -9.32
CA ILE A 588 -16.29 -42.30 -9.71
C ILE A 588 -16.32 -41.42 -8.48
N ALA A 589 -17.16 -41.78 -7.49
CA ALA A 589 -17.30 -41.00 -6.26
C ALA A 589 -16.00 -40.95 -5.43
N GLN A 590 -15.34 -42.12 -5.23
CA GLN A 590 -14.09 -42.21 -4.46
C GLN A 590 -12.91 -41.48 -5.11
N LYS A 591 -12.83 -41.48 -6.43
CA LYS A 591 -11.78 -40.73 -7.15
C LYS A 591 -12.03 -39.23 -7.21
N GLY A 592 -13.28 -38.80 -6.98
CA GLY A 592 -13.68 -37.40 -7.20
C GLY A 592 -13.63 -37.01 -8.68
N ASP A 593 -13.82 -37.97 -9.59
CA ASP A 593 -13.76 -37.72 -11.03
C ASP A 593 -14.85 -36.74 -11.45
N THR A 594 -14.49 -35.78 -12.30
CA THR A 594 -15.45 -34.92 -12.98
C THR A 594 -16.09 -35.70 -14.11
N VAL A 595 -17.41 -35.88 -14.05
CA VAL A 595 -18.19 -36.62 -15.04
C VAL A 595 -19.32 -35.77 -15.61
N THR A 596 -19.80 -36.13 -16.78
CA THR A 596 -20.97 -35.50 -17.38
C THR A 596 -22.25 -36.07 -16.78
N TYR A 597 -23.09 -35.24 -16.20
CA TYR A 597 -24.48 -35.53 -15.93
C TYR A 597 -25.31 -35.06 -17.13
N LYS A 598 -26.08 -35.95 -17.70
CA LYS A 598 -27.01 -35.67 -18.79
C LYS A 598 -28.42 -36.05 -18.38
N ASP A 599 -29.34 -35.11 -18.44
CA ASP A 599 -30.78 -35.39 -18.38
C ASP A 599 -31.22 -35.74 -19.79
N LEU A 600 -31.53 -37.00 -20.00
CA LEU A 600 -31.86 -37.56 -21.32
C LEU A 600 -33.24 -37.10 -21.83
N ALA A 601 -34.14 -36.70 -20.92
CA ALA A 601 -35.44 -36.18 -21.30
C ALA A 601 -35.37 -34.71 -21.74
N ALA A 602 -34.52 -33.92 -21.09
CA ALA A 602 -34.35 -32.46 -21.38
C ALA A 602 -33.18 -32.19 -22.33
N ASP A 603 -32.41 -33.21 -22.71
CA ASP A 603 -31.17 -33.11 -23.52
C ASP A 603 -30.16 -32.06 -22.97
N THR A 604 -30.13 -31.90 -21.65
CA THR A 604 -29.22 -30.99 -20.96
C THR A 604 -28.04 -31.76 -20.38
N ALA A 605 -26.83 -31.25 -20.57
CA ALA A 605 -25.62 -31.85 -20.05
C ALA A 605 -24.83 -30.80 -19.21
N VAL A 606 -24.36 -31.26 -18.04
CA VAL A 606 -23.52 -30.44 -17.15
C VAL A 606 -22.38 -31.29 -16.58
N LEU A 607 -21.23 -30.66 -16.31
CA LEU A 607 -20.14 -31.33 -15.60
C LEU A 607 -20.41 -31.32 -14.10
N VAL A 608 -20.30 -32.53 -13.50
CA VAL A 608 -20.58 -32.73 -12.08
C VAL A 608 -19.48 -33.56 -11.41
N VAL A 609 -19.41 -33.42 -10.09
CA VAL A 609 -18.71 -34.34 -9.19
C VAL A 609 -19.74 -34.96 -8.27
N VAL A 610 -19.53 -36.21 -7.90
CA VAL A 610 -20.37 -36.90 -6.89
C VAL A 610 -19.91 -36.42 -5.51
N ASP A 611 -20.79 -35.66 -4.82
CA ASP A 611 -20.52 -35.09 -3.49
C ASP A 611 -20.74 -36.16 -2.39
N ASP A 612 -21.83 -36.93 -2.54
CA ASP A 612 -22.22 -37.99 -1.61
C ASP A 612 -23.13 -38.99 -2.30
N TYR A 613 -23.18 -40.18 -1.77
CA TYR A 613 -24.15 -41.20 -2.20
C TYR A 613 -24.50 -42.17 -1.09
N LYS A 614 -25.69 -42.76 -1.19
CA LYS A 614 -26.20 -43.79 -0.30
C LYS A 614 -26.89 -44.88 -1.13
N PHE A 615 -26.52 -46.12 -0.92
CA PHE A 615 -27.20 -47.24 -1.55
C PHE A 615 -28.08 -47.98 -0.55
N GLU A 616 -29.37 -48.15 -0.87
CA GLU A 616 -30.32 -48.90 -0.08
C GLU A 616 -30.67 -50.21 -0.83
N GLN A 617 -30.12 -51.32 -0.38
CA GLN A 617 -30.44 -52.61 -0.95
C GLN A 617 -31.89 -53.00 -0.62
N LYS A 618 -32.68 -53.28 -1.65
CA LYS A 618 -34.09 -53.71 -1.52
C LYS A 618 -34.30 -55.19 -1.86
N ALA A 619 -33.39 -55.77 -2.63
CA ALA A 619 -33.42 -57.16 -2.98
C ALA A 619 -32.01 -57.76 -2.87
N ALA A 620 -31.89 -58.89 -2.18
CA ALA A 620 -30.61 -59.60 -2.04
C ALA A 620 -30.48 -60.69 -3.13
N PRO A 621 -29.28 -61.01 -3.58
CA PRO A 621 -29.05 -62.05 -4.57
C PRO A 621 -29.19 -63.43 -3.93
N SER A 622 -30.25 -63.67 -3.20
CA SER A 622 -30.45 -64.97 -2.58
C SER A 622 -31.75 -65.62 -3.08
N GLN A 623 -31.61 -66.70 -3.78
CA GLN A 623 -32.64 -67.56 -4.24
C GLN A 623 -33.10 -67.37 -5.70
N THR A 624 -33.26 -68.46 -6.34
CA THR A 624 -33.68 -68.62 -7.74
C THR A 624 -34.83 -67.71 -8.13
N GLY A 625 -34.51 -66.65 -8.92
CA GLY A 625 -35.50 -65.74 -9.51
C GLY A 625 -35.68 -64.38 -8.86
N ALA A 626 -34.92 -64.03 -7.81
CA ALA A 626 -35.01 -62.76 -7.19
C ALA A 626 -34.20 -61.69 -7.96
N VAL A 627 -34.79 -60.54 -8.19
CA VAL A 627 -34.11 -59.35 -8.74
C VAL A 627 -33.21 -58.78 -7.67
N SER A 628 -31.90 -58.78 -7.89
CA SER A 628 -30.95 -58.15 -6.98
C SER A 628 -30.85 -56.65 -7.26
N GLY A 629 -30.61 -55.86 -6.22
CA GLY A 629 -30.41 -54.45 -6.35
C GLY A 629 -31.11 -53.57 -5.30
N GLY A 630 -31.19 -52.30 -5.61
CA GLY A 630 -31.78 -51.32 -4.70
C GLY A 630 -31.87 -49.92 -5.29
N TYR A 631 -31.98 -48.96 -4.41
CA TYR A 631 -32.01 -47.54 -4.76
C TYR A 631 -30.70 -46.86 -4.40
N LEU A 632 -30.16 -46.13 -5.35
CA LEU A 632 -28.95 -45.33 -5.19
C LEU A 632 -29.34 -43.85 -5.09
N TRP A 633 -29.13 -43.27 -3.94
CA TRP A 633 -29.20 -41.82 -3.76
C TRP A 633 -27.86 -41.20 -4.14
N ALA A 634 -27.84 -40.34 -5.14
CA ALA A 634 -26.65 -39.65 -5.56
C ALA A 634 -26.85 -38.14 -5.38
N GLN A 635 -25.92 -37.50 -4.70
CA GLN A 635 -25.84 -36.07 -4.61
C GLN A 635 -24.70 -35.57 -5.50
N LEU A 636 -25.07 -34.84 -6.53
CA LEU A 636 -24.13 -34.31 -7.52
C LEU A 636 -23.98 -32.79 -7.32
N ARG A 637 -22.77 -32.31 -7.51
CA ARG A 637 -22.45 -30.88 -7.52
C ARG A 637 -21.95 -30.48 -8.90
N THR A 638 -22.53 -29.42 -9.48
CA THR A 638 -22.06 -28.90 -10.77
C THR A 638 -20.73 -28.19 -10.60
N ILE A 639 -19.79 -28.38 -11.56
CA ILE A 639 -18.48 -27.73 -11.57
C ILE A 639 -18.46 -26.60 -12.60
N ALA A 640 -19.14 -26.76 -13.73
CA ALA A 640 -19.27 -25.77 -14.77
C ALA A 640 -20.71 -25.71 -15.27
N ASP A 641 -21.11 -24.52 -15.74
CA ASP A 641 -22.37 -24.33 -16.40
C ASP A 641 -22.37 -25.04 -17.76
N VAL A 642 -23.57 -25.43 -18.16
CA VAL A 642 -23.98 -26.12 -19.39
C VAL A 642 -22.87 -26.33 -20.43
N ILE A 643 -22.53 -27.59 -20.69
CA ILE A 643 -21.81 -27.95 -21.92
C ILE A 643 -22.82 -27.81 -23.06
N THR A 644 -22.72 -26.74 -23.83
CA THR A 644 -23.36 -26.68 -25.14
C THR A 644 -22.61 -27.65 -26.02
N SER A 645 -23.31 -28.72 -26.43
CA SER A 645 -22.84 -29.72 -27.39
C SER A 645 -22.56 -29.12 -28.75
#